data_a2d97eef0d985bddb93b017caf2bddfa
#
_entry.id   a2d97eef0d985bddb93b017caf2bddfa
#
_cell.length_a   1.000
_cell.length_b   1.000
_cell.length_c   1.000
_cell.angle_alpha   90.00
_cell.angle_beta   90.00
_cell.angle_gamma   90.00
#
_symmetry.space_group_name_H-M   'P 1'
#
loop_
_entity.id
_entity.type
_entity.pdbx_description
1 polymer ?
#
loop_
_entity_poly.entity_id
_entity_poly.type
_entity_poly.pdbx_seq_one_letter_code
_entity_poly.pdbx_strand_id
1 'polypeptide(L)'
;MVLDFSKIRKEDVMMAGGKGANLGEMVSAGINVPKGFVVTADTYKEFLKINSLEEVFKKELTGSVQDEAELFKTAKKLRELISKGKLPDTVINEVKNAYEGLGENVRVAVRSSATAEDLPDASFAGQQETYLNVRGVEEVLLRIVDCYASLWGNRAVSYRANQGYNQLSVAIAVVVQTMVESEKAGVLFTVNPVNENREEMQINASYGLGESVVSGSVTADNYIVDKSGTIISLTLGTKETQIIYADRETKKVEVSKELRGKPALTDDEVRALVMAGNAIEKHYGKPMDVEWAIRGGEVYILQAREITTLRDNHDDELVKAYLKGVRVKGYTKERYAFILEKMPFAYRALDYDYMVAINDQTVRLFAEGGIKLDTNPRMDDDGIETLPNSKNGVNIRIFNIFKLIKMMRDYDYCEGKCRAFMEDYEKEIEDLKKLDFSKMDVRECRDFIIYSYELTKRLCYDRFKYALFPSVLAKDLERAVKKVDESYTVYDLYRNLDNKTAVVSRDVERLAAEVKKNEELKKSLISGESYESICKQYPDFKRLAEDFLRKNGFKSDYNCYCIDAKTFVEDPDRLLNIMKPLVILEDEKKGDMADFEDIMGELRNIYGDKFPKIKRRIEAFRYFHIVREESQYLWETLFYYVRQCVKRANVLLLGNEDFKAGLANLFFRELIETLRRGELAEDDKIKIEKRNKNRPLAIKVWEASKGLVFDTAGEVLKGVSGSRGVAVGEACLIKGPEEFYKMKKGGILVCHLTDPEWTPLFSLAGAVVADTGSALSHAAIVAREYGIPAVLGVGYATTKFKDGDQVMVDGDKGVARKA
;
A
#
# COMPACT_ATOMS: atom_id res chain seq x y z
N MET A 1 34.81 -7.69 14.15
CA MET A 1 34.32 -7.72 12.77
C MET A 1 33.94 -9.12 12.29
N VAL A 2 34.41 -10.13 12.92
CA VAL A 2 34.04 -11.54 12.72
C VAL A 2 33.38 -12.06 14.00
N LEU A 3 32.19 -12.64 13.89
CA LEU A 3 31.40 -13.10 15.03
C LEU A 3 30.98 -14.56 14.84
N ASP A 4 31.24 -15.40 15.85
CA ASP A 4 30.69 -16.76 15.93
C ASP A 4 29.16 -16.73 16.04
N PHE A 5 28.44 -17.71 15.47
CA PHE A 5 27.00 -17.79 15.51
C PHE A 5 26.43 -17.70 16.94
N SER A 6 27.12 -18.22 17.94
CA SER A 6 26.69 -18.18 19.34
C SER A 6 26.57 -16.76 19.92
N LYS A 7 27.22 -15.79 19.28
CA LYS A 7 27.22 -14.37 19.69
C LYS A 7 26.20 -13.52 18.93
N ILE A 8 25.40 -14.11 18.04
CA ILE A 8 24.46 -13.41 17.16
C ILE A 8 23.03 -13.77 17.56
N ARG A 9 22.12 -12.82 17.47
CA ARG A 9 20.68 -12.95 17.75
C ARG A 9 19.85 -12.43 16.57
N LYS A 10 18.55 -12.70 16.57
CA LYS A 10 17.64 -12.27 15.49
C LYS A 10 17.57 -10.74 15.32
N GLU A 11 17.84 -9.97 16.38
CA GLU A 11 17.87 -8.50 16.33
C GLU A 11 19.09 -7.95 15.59
N ASP A 12 20.13 -8.77 15.38
CA ASP A 12 21.40 -8.34 14.79
C ASP A 12 21.39 -8.31 13.24
N VAL A 13 20.19 -8.22 12.63
CA VAL A 13 20.04 -8.22 11.14
C VAL A 13 20.87 -7.14 10.47
N MET A 14 20.94 -5.93 11.06
CA MET A 14 21.73 -4.83 10.50
C MET A 14 23.25 -5.10 10.51
N MET A 15 23.69 -6.01 11.35
CA MET A 15 25.11 -6.39 11.50
C MET A 15 25.46 -7.70 10.80
N ALA A 16 24.59 -8.71 10.93
CA ALA A 16 24.83 -10.08 10.45
C ALA A 16 24.08 -10.43 9.15
N GLY A 17 23.17 -9.54 8.68
CA GLY A 17 22.23 -9.85 7.63
C GLY A 17 21.17 -10.86 8.06
N GLY A 18 20.13 -11.07 7.25
CA GLY A 18 19.02 -11.96 7.61
C GLY A 18 19.46 -13.40 7.86
N LYS A 19 20.27 -14.00 6.97
CA LYS A 19 20.76 -15.38 7.13
C LYS A 19 21.64 -15.54 8.38
N GLY A 20 22.56 -14.60 8.60
CA GLY A 20 23.46 -14.64 9.75
C GLY A 20 22.70 -14.52 11.07
N ALA A 21 21.75 -13.60 11.17
CA ALA A 21 20.91 -13.39 12.33
C ALA A 21 20.08 -14.65 12.66
N ASN A 22 19.43 -15.25 11.65
CA ASN A 22 18.65 -16.47 11.82
C ASN A 22 19.50 -17.69 12.24
N LEU A 23 20.70 -17.86 11.69
CA LEU A 23 21.60 -18.95 12.12
C LEU A 23 22.05 -18.78 13.57
N GLY A 24 22.41 -17.55 13.98
CA GLY A 24 22.76 -17.25 15.37
C GLY A 24 21.60 -17.49 16.33
N GLU A 25 20.39 -17.07 15.95
CA GLU A 25 19.17 -17.29 16.74
C GLU A 25 18.89 -18.79 16.93
N MET A 26 18.98 -19.58 15.85
CA MET A 26 18.79 -21.05 15.93
C MET A 26 19.84 -21.71 16.83
N VAL A 27 21.10 -21.29 16.79
CA VAL A 27 22.14 -21.79 17.71
C VAL A 27 21.77 -21.48 19.14
N SER A 28 21.29 -20.26 19.41
CA SER A 28 20.86 -19.86 20.77
C SER A 28 19.65 -20.64 21.29
N ALA A 29 18.77 -21.08 20.37
CA ALA A 29 17.64 -21.94 20.66
C ALA A 29 18.01 -23.42 20.86
N GLY A 30 19.28 -23.79 20.74
CA GLY A 30 19.75 -25.17 20.88
C GLY A 30 19.46 -26.06 19.67
N ILE A 31 19.14 -25.49 18.54
CA ILE A 31 18.93 -26.21 17.28
C ILE A 31 20.28 -26.64 16.72
N ASN A 32 20.34 -27.85 16.17
CA ASN A 32 21.58 -28.40 15.62
C ASN A 32 21.94 -27.76 14.29
N VAL A 33 22.68 -26.64 14.36
CA VAL A 33 23.19 -25.87 13.22
C VAL A 33 24.66 -26.17 13.05
N PRO A 34 25.18 -26.43 11.82
CA PRO A 34 26.60 -26.54 11.57
C PRO A 34 27.35 -25.29 12.02
N LYS A 35 28.53 -25.50 12.62
CA LYS A 35 29.37 -24.40 13.13
C LYS A 35 29.70 -23.38 12.03
N GLY A 36 29.90 -22.14 12.44
CA GLY A 36 30.28 -21.09 11.50
C GLY A 36 30.39 -19.71 12.17
N PHE A 37 30.68 -18.73 11.36
CA PHE A 37 30.84 -17.35 11.77
C PHE A 37 30.29 -16.39 10.72
N VAL A 38 30.10 -15.16 11.10
CA VAL A 38 29.67 -14.08 10.21
C VAL A 38 30.76 -13.01 10.12
N VAL A 39 31.11 -12.60 8.90
CA VAL A 39 31.84 -11.37 8.64
C VAL A 39 30.80 -10.26 8.52
N THR A 40 30.82 -9.30 9.44
CA THR A 40 29.72 -8.34 9.65
C THR A 40 29.59 -7.32 8.52
N ALA A 41 28.41 -6.72 8.39
CA ALA A 41 28.13 -5.67 7.40
C ALA A 41 29.02 -4.42 7.58
N ASP A 42 29.48 -4.16 8.79
CA ASP A 42 30.42 -3.05 9.04
C ASP A 42 31.79 -3.31 8.43
N THR A 43 32.18 -4.58 8.27
CA THR A 43 33.39 -4.96 7.54
C THR A 43 33.30 -4.60 6.06
N TYR A 44 32.12 -4.75 5.45
CA TYR A 44 31.88 -4.29 4.08
C TYR A 44 32.04 -2.77 3.94
N LYS A 45 31.50 -1.99 4.87
CA LYS A 45 31.65 -0.53 4.88
C LYS A 45 33.14 -0.14 5.02
N GLU A 46 33.87 -0.79 5.92
CA GLU A 46 35.30 -0.57 6.07
C GLU A 46 36.09 -0.96 4.82
N PHE A 47 35.74 -2.08 4.18
CA PHE A 47 36.32 -2.49 2.90
C PHE A 47 36.14 -1.41 1.83
N LEU A 48 34.95 -0.84 1.68
CA LEU A 48 34.68 0.26 0.73
C LEU A 48 35.55 1.49 1.04
N LYS A 49 35.68 1.85 2.32
CA LYS A 49 36.45 3.00 2.78
C LYS A 49 37.95 2.86 2.51
N ILE A 50 38.55 1.71 2.86
CA ILE A 50 39.98 1.43 2.69
C ILE A 50 40.35 1.43 1.21
N ASN A 51 39.48 0.89 0.36
CA ASN A 51 39.70 0.87 -1.08
C ASN A 51 39.27 2.16 -1.79
N SER A 52 38.87 3.20 -1.05
CA SER A 52 38.40 4.50 -1.58
C SER A 52 37.21 4.37 -2.56
N LEU A 53 36.36 3.37 -2.37
CA LEU A 53 35.24 3.06 -3.28
C LEU A 53 33.95 3.85 -2.95
N GLU A 54 33.78 4.40 -1.75
CA GLU A 54 32.57 5.11 -1.35
C GLU A 54 32.22 6.28 -2.26
N GLU A 55 33.20 7.16 -2.51
CA GLU A 55 33.00 8.33 -3.37
C GLU A 55 32.87 7.95 -4.86
N VAL A 56 33.55 6.87 -5.27
CA VAL A 56 33.40 6.34 -6.63
C VAL A 56 31.98 5.82 -6.82
N PHE A 57 31.42 5.10 -5.84
CA PHE A 57 30.08 4.55 -5.91
C PHE A 57 29.03 5.67 -5.96
N LYS A 58 29.15 6.68 -5.11
CA LYS A 58 28.26 7.85 -5.15
C LYS A 58 28.25 8.49 -6.53
N LYS A 59 29.44 8.72 -7.10
CA LYS A 59 29.62 9.35 -8.42
C LYS A 59 29.02 8.49 -9.55
N GLU A 60 29.31 7.19 -9.57
CA GLU A 60 28.88 6.29 -10.65
C GLU A 60 27.35 6.01 -10.61
N LEU A 61 26.76 6.01 -9.43
CA LEU A 61 25.32 5.82 -9.27
C LEU A 61 24.50 7.09 -9.52
N THR A 62 25.14 8.28 -9.52
CA THR A 62 24.46 9.54 -9.83
C THR A 62 24.08 9.54 -11.31
N GLY A 63 22.77 9.40 -11.61
CA GLY A 63 22.23 9.38 -12.97
C GLY A 63 22.02 8.02 -13.62
N SER A 64 22.54 6.91 -13.05
CA SER A 64 22.41 5.57 -13.65
C SER A 64 21.14 4.80 -13.24
N VAL A 65 20.38 5.27 -12.24
CA VAL A 65 19.27 4.53 -11.63
C VAL A 65 18.00 4.49 -12.51
N GLN A 66 17.93 5.31 -13.55
CA GLN A 66 16.73 5.50 -14.37
C GLN A 66 16.70 4.68 -15.66
N ASP A 67 17.86 4.26 -16.16
CA ASP A 67 17.98 3.37 -17.32
C ASP A 67 18.55 2.03 -16.84
N GLU A 68 17.77 0.99 -16.97
CA GLU A 68 18.18 -0.36 -16.54
C GLU A 68 19.47 -0.81 -17.22
N ALA A 69 19.69 -0.47 -18.48
CA ALA A 69 20.90 -0.79 -19.21
C ALA A 69 22.13 -0.04 -18.65
N GLU A 70 21.96 1.26 -18.34
CA GLU A 70 23.01 2.07 -17.72
C GLU A 70 23.28 1.60 -16.28
N LEU A 71 22.23 1.26 -15.53
CA LEU A 71 22.36 0.68 -14.19
C LEU A 71 23.15 -0.63 -14.21
N PHE A 72 22.88 -1.53 -15.17
CA PHE A 72 23.63 -2.80 -15.31
C PHE A 72 25.08 -2.58 -15.70
N LYS A 73 25.36 -1.62 -16.53
CA LYS A 73 26.74 -1.24 -16.91
C LYS A 73 27.49 -0.66 -15.70
N THR A 74 26.85 0.21 -14.95
CA THR A 74 27.39 0.74 -13.71
C THR A 74 27.63 -0.36 -12.69
N ALA A 75 26.64 -1.21 -12.45
CA ALA A 75 26.75 -2.35 -11.54
C ALA A 75 27.90 -3.29 -11.91
N LYS A 76 28.11 -3.56 -13.19
CA LYS A 76 29.28 -4.34 -13.68
C LYS A 76 30.59 -3.67 -13.31
N LYS A 77 30.70 -2.35 -13.53
CA LYS A 77 31.91 -1.59 -13.17
C LYS A 77 32.18 -1.62 -11.67
N LEU A 78 31.14 -1.49 -10.85
CA LEU A 78 31.23 -1.56 -9.39
C LEU A 78 31.70 -2.96 -8.93
N ARG A 79 31.17 -4.04 -9.51
CA ARG A 79 31.64 -5.41 -9.24
C ARG A 79 33.13 -5.59 -9.55
N GLU A 80 33.57 -5.10 -10.71
CA GLU A 80 34.98 -5.17 -11.12
C GLU A 80 35.91 -4.40 -10.18
N LEU A 81 35.43 -3.28 -9.62
CA LEU A 81 36.18 -2.52 -8.62
C LEU A 81 36.26 -3.25 -7.28
N ILE A 82 35.14 -3.84 -6.81
CA ILE A 82 35.12 -4.63 -5.59
C ILE A 82 36.06 -5.83 -5.71
N SER A 83 36.01 -6.60 -6.81
CA SER A 83 36.82 -7.79 -7.00
C SER A 83 38.35 -7.51 -7.02
N LYS A 84 38.76 -6.26 -7.22
CA LYS A 84 40.16 -5.81 -7.14
C LYS A 84 40.57 -5.27 -5.77
N GLY A 85 39.55 -5.05 -4.88
CA GLY A 85 39.76 -4.50 -3.56
C GLY A 85 40.47 -5.49 -2.63
N LYS A 86 41.11 -4.94 -1.60
CA LYS A 86 41.81 -5.73 -0.58
C LYS A 86 41.04 -5.65 0.74
N LEU A 87 40.89 -6.79 1.42
CA LEU A 87 40.36 -6.83 2.78
C LEU A 87 41.36 -6.18 3.75
N PRO A 88 40.88 -5.52 4.81
CA PRO A 88 41.75 -5.05 5.89
C PRO A 88 42.54 -6.18 6.54
N ASP A 89 43.80 -5.93 6.88
CA ASP A 89 44.66 -6.95 7.53
C ASP A 89 44.07 -7.47 8.84
N THR A 90 43.40 -6.64 9.60
CA THR A 90 42.65 -7.02 10.80
C THR A 90 41.57 -8.06 10.52
N VAL A 91 40.82 -7.87 9.44
CA VAL A 91 39.74 -8.78 9.00
C VAL A 91 40.34 -10.10 8.50
N ILE A 92 41.44 -10.05 7.72
CA ILE A 92 42.15 -11.23 7.25
C ILE A 92 42.55 -12.10 8.44
N ASN A 93 43.15 -11.51 9.48
CA ASN A 93 43.57 -12.24 10.68
C ASN A 93 42.38 -12.80 11.49
N GLU A 94 41.29 -12.03 11.64
CA GLU A 94 40.09 -12.52 12.33
C GLU A 94 39.42 -13.67 11.58
N VAL A 95 39.29 -13.59 10.23
CA VAL A 95 38.75 -14.68 9.40
C VAL A 95 39.63 -15.91 9.48
N LYS A 96 40.96 -15.75 9.42
CA LYS A 96 41.90 -16.84 9.58
C LYS A 96 41.71 -17.58 10.89
N ASN A 97 41.72 -16.87 12.00
CA ASN A 97 41.53 -17.43 13.34
C ASN A 97 40.17 -18.14 13.47
N ALA A 98 39.08 -17.51 12.95
CA ALA A 98 37.75 -18.09 12.99
C ALA A 98 37.64 -19.37 12.14
N TYR A 99 38.25 -19.38 10.94
CA TYR A 99 38.25 -20.55 10.07
C TYR A 99 39.08 -21.71 10.66
N GLU A 100 40.25 -21.43 11.20
CA GLU A 100 41.08 -22.43 11.88
C GLU A 100 40.33 -23.00 13.11
N GLY A 101 39.52 -22.18 13.81
CA GLY A 101 38.69 -22.63 14.91
C GLY A 101 37.57 -23.61 14.50
N LEU A 102 37.16 -23.66 13.23
CA LEU A 102 36.21 -24.66 12.72
C LEU A 102 36.83 -26.05 12.54
N GLY A 103 38.14 -26.12 12.35
CA GLY A 103 38.90 -27.34 12.15
C GLY A 103 39.94 -27.21 11.04
N GLU A 104 40.82 -28.20 10.92
CA GLU A 104 41.88 -28.20 9.92
C GLU A 104 41.33 -28.45 8.52
N ASN A 105 41.46 -27.46 7.64
CA ASN A 105 41.11 -27.55 6.22
C ASN A 105 39.67 -27.98 5.95
N VAL A 106 38.74 -27.48 6.78
CA VAL A 106 37.30 -27.79 6.73
C VAL A 106 36.65 -27.22 5.49
N ARG A 107 35.68 -27.93 4.91
CA ARG A 107 34.84 -27.42 3.83
C ARG A 107 33.78 -26.49 4.42
N VAL A 108 33.62 -25.32 3.81
CA VAL A 108 32.64 -24.34 4.20
C VAL A 108 31.78 -23.87 3.01
N ALA A 109 30.57 -23.43 3.31
CA ALA A 109 29.74 -22.61 2.45
C ALA A 109 30.02 -21.15 2.79
N VAL A 110 30.28 -20.31 1.80
CA VAL A 110 30.40 -18.85 1.95
C VAL A 110 29.19 -18.21 1.27
N ARG A 111 28.35 -17.57 2.07
CA ARG A 111 27.00 -17.14 1.64
C ARG A 111 26.83 -15.65 1.89
N SER A 112 26.35 -14.93 0.91
CA SER A 112 25.94 -13.54 1.10
C SER A 112 24.71 -13.43 2.00
N SER A 113 24.69 -12.41 2.87
CA SER A 113 23.63 -12.14 3.84
C SER A 113 23.38 -10.63 3.89
N ALA A 114 22.43 -10.15 3.11
CA ALA A 114 22.14 -8.72 3.05
C ALA A 114 21.34 -8.23 4.26
N THR A 115 21.56 -6.98 4.63
CA THR A 115 20.85 -6.34 5.77
C THR A 115 19.39 -6.03 5.45
N ALA A 116 18.98 -6.09 4.18
CA ALA A 116 17.61 -5.83 3.73
C ALA A 116 16.90 -7.10 3.21
N GLU A 117 17.44 -8.30 3.43
CA GLU A 117 16.95 -9.54 2.82
C GLU A 117 15.58 -9.99 3.34
N ASP A 118 15.28 -9.78 4.63
CA ASP A 118 14.09 -10.27 5.33
C ASP A 118 13.23 -9.10 5.88
N LEU A 119 13.12 -8.00 5.14
CA LEU A 119 12.18 -6.94 5.51
C LEU A 119 10.73 -7.39 5.21
N PRO A 120 9.71 -7.00 6.03
CA PRO A 120 8.33 -7.46 5.90
C PRO A 120 7.70 -7.28 4.51
N ASP A 121 8.18 -6.28 3.76
CA ASP A 121 7.64 -5.91 2.45
C ASP A 121 8.58 -6.23 1.28
N ALA A 122 9.72 -6.92 1.52
CA ALA A 122 10.73 -7.16 0.50
C ALA A 122 11.39 -8.54 0.64
N SER A 123 11.19 -9.41 -0.33
CA SER A 123 11.85 -10.71 -0.43
C SER A 123 12.97 -10.66 -1.48
N PHE A 124 14.23 -10.62 -1.04
CA PHE A 124 15.41 -10.77 -1.89
C PHE A 124 15.76 -12.25 -2.21
N ALA A 125 14.79 -13.15 -2.07
CA ALA A 125 15.01 -14.58 -2.28
C ALA A 125 15.60 -14.88 -3.68
N GLY A 126 16.66 -15.68 -3.71
CA GLY A 126 17.31 -16.12 -4.96
C GLY A 126 18.16 -15.09 -5.70
N GLN A 127 18.45 -13.93 -5.08
CA GLN A 127 19.23 -12.86 -5.71
C GLN A 127 20.70 -12.82 -5.25
N GLN A 128 21.08 -13.67 -4.30
CA GLN A 128 22.36 -13.64 -3.63
C GLN A 128 23.19 -14.90 -3.91
N GLU A 129 24.50 -14.73 -3.98
CA GLU A 129 25.44 -15.79 -4.32
C GLU A 129 25.77 -16.66 -3.10
N THR A 130 25.94 -17.94 -3.36
CA THR A 130 26.42 -18.93 -2.40
C THR A 130 27.55 -19.74 -3.04
N TYR A 131 28.70 -19.78 -2.39
CA TYR A 131 29.85 -20.54 -2.81
C TYR A 131 29.99 -21.76 -1.91
N LEU A 132 29.80 -22.95 -2.49
CA LEU A 132 29.88 -24.21 -1.78
C LEU A 132 31.27 -24.86 -1.94
N ASN A 133 31.60 -25.76 -1.04
CA ASN A 133 32.85 -26.57 -1.08
C ASN A 133 34.14 -25.73 -1.05
N VAL A 134 34.10 -24.56 -0.40
CA VAL A 134 35.26 -23.68 -0.25
C VAL A 134 36.23 -24.27 0.78
N ARG A 135 37.53 -24.30 0.47
CA ARG A 135 38.56 -24.87 1.32
C ARG A 135 39.79 -23.97 1.43
N GLY A 136 40.26 -23.82 2.67
CA GLY A 136 41.46 -23.02 2.95
C GLY A 136 41.16 -21.54 3.08
N VAL A 137 41.92 -20.87 3.93
CA VAL A 137 41.73 -19.46 4.30
C VAL A 137 41.75 -18.54 3.08
N GLU A 138 42.67 -18.72 2.18
CA GLU A 138 42.85 -17.88 0.98
C GLU A 138 41.60 -17.92 0.09
N GLU A 139 41.02 -19.09 -0.10
CA GLU A 139 39.79 -19.21 -0.89
C GLU A 139 38.59 -18.61 -0.14
N VAL A 140 38.48 -18.79 1.19
CA VAL A 140 37.45 -18.16 1.99
C VAL A 140 37.50 -16.63 1.87
N LEU A 141 38.72 -16.04 1.96
CA LEU A 141 38.90 -14.59 1.80
C LEU A 141 38.48 -14.10 0.41
N LEU A 142 38.82 -14.86 -0.63
CA LEU A 142 38.39 -14.56 -1.99
C LEU A 142 36.87 -14.57 -2.11
N ARG A 143 36.19 -15.60 -1.57
CA ARG A 143 34.75 -15.73 -1.65
C ARG A 143 34.01 -14.66 -0.81
N ILE A 144 34.63 -14.16 0.25
CA ILE A 144 34.07 -13.00 0.99
C ILE A 144 34.01 -11.78 0.07
N VAL A 145 35.06 -11.50 -0.71
CA VAL A 145 35.07 -10.39 -1.68
C VAL A 145 34.08 -10.64 -2.81
N ASP A 146 33.94 -11.88 -3.28
CA ASP A 146 32.93 -12.25 -4.28
C ASP A 146 31.48 -12.01 -3.75
N CYS A 147 31.21 -12.33 -2.47
CA CYS A 147 29.96 -12.02 -1.83
C CYS A 147 29.70 -10.49 -1.80
N TYR A 148 30.70 -9.68 -1.51
CA TYR A 148 30.56 -8.22 -1.58
C TYR A 148 30.23 -7.74 -3.00
N ALA A 149 30.85 -8.33 -4.01
CA ALA A 149 30.56 -8.03 -5.40
C ALA A 149 29.12 -8.45 -5.80
N SER A 150 28.59 -9.55 -5.24
CA SER A 150 27.25 -10.04 -5.57
C SER A 150 26.13 -9.07 -5.21
N LEU A 151 26.33 -8.19 -4.22
CA LEU A 151 25.39 -7.12 -3.87
C LEU A 151 25.08 -6.21 -5.08
N TRP A 152 26.01 -6.12 -6.03
CA TRP A 152 25.91 -5.33 -7.27
C TRP A 152 25.56 -6.22 -8.47
N GLY A 153 25.01 -7.41 -8.26
CA GLY A 153 24.45 -8.25 -9.32
C GLY A 153 23.29 -7.56 -10.03
N ASN A 154 23.11 -7.79 -11.33
CA ASN A 154 22.08 -7.14 -12.13
C ASN A 154 20.67 -7.30 -11.50
N ARG A 155 20.34 -8.51 -11.04
CA ARG A 155 19.07 -8.79 -10.37
C ARG A 155 18.88 -7.96 -9.08
N ALA A 156 19.95 -7.88 -8.27
CA ALA A 156 19.90 -7.16 -6.99
C ALA A 156 19.76 -5.64 -7.17
N VAL A 157 20.45 -5.04 -8.14
CA VAL A 157 20.33 -3.60 -8.41
C VAL A 157 19.00 -3.23 -9.07
N SER A 158 18.50 -4.07 -10.00
CA SER A 158 17.19 -3.88 -10.63
C SER A 158 16.06 -3.99 -9.58
N TYR A 159 16.11 -4.98 -8.70
CA TYR A 159 15.14 -5.13 -7.63
C TYR A 159 15.12 -3.91 -6.70
N ARG A 160 16.28 -3.44 -6.22
CA ARG A 160 16.36 -2.24 -5.38
C ARG A 160 15.85 -1.00 -6.10
N ALA A 161 16.16 -0.84 -7.38
CA ALA A 161 15.65 0.28 -8.18
C ALA A 161 14.13 0.22 -8.30
N ASN A 162 13.55 -0.95 -8.61
CA ASN A 162 12.11 -1.15 -8.75
C ASN A 162 11.34 -0.95 -7.44
N GLN A 163 11.98 -1.21 -6.29
CA GLN A 163 11.39 -1.00 -4.97
C GLN A 163 11.70 0.39 -4.38
N GLY A 164 12.37 1.27 -5.13
CA GLY A 164 12.70 2.61 -4.66
C GLY A 164 13.77 2.69 -3.57
N TYR A 165 14.50 1.59 -3.31
CA TYR A 165 15.59 1.61 -2.32
C TYR A 165 16.80 2.36 -2.84
N ASN A 166 17.38 3.20 -1.97
CA ASN A 166 18.68 3.81 -2.27
C ASN A 166 19.74 2.71 -2.41
N GLN A 167 20.42 2.67 -3.56
CA GLN A 167 21.42 1.65 -3.88
C GLN A 167 22.58 1.59 -2.86
N LEU A 168 22.88 2.70 -2.19
CA LEU A 168 23.96 2.80 -1.20
C LEU A 168 23.52 2.50 0.24
N SER A 169 22.22 2.42 0.52
CA SER A 169 21.72 2.18 1.88
C SER A 169 21.80 0.73 2.33
N VAL A 170 22.03 -0.21 1.40
CA VAL A 170 22.07 -1.64 1.68
C VAL A 170 23.51 -2.08 1.90
N ALA A 171 23.75 -2.78 3.00
CA ALA A 171 25.02 -3.40 3.32
C ALA A 171 24.90 -4.93 3.28
N ILE A 172 26.03 -5.61 3.26
CA ILE A 172 26.10 -7.08 3.16
C ILE A 172 27.04 -7.63 4.22
N ALA A 173 26.59 -8.63 4.95
CA ALA A 173 27.42 -9.51 5.76
C ALA A 173 27.69 -10.80 4.98
N VAL A 174 28.65 -11.58 5.44
CA VAL A 174 29.01 -12.86 4.81
C VAL A 174 29.00 -13.96 5.86
N VAL A 175 28.16 -14.96 5.65
CA VAL A 175 28.09 -16.17 6.47
C VAL A 175 29.12 -17.19 5.96
N VAL A 176 29.97 -17.69 6.86
CA VAL A 176 30.90 -18.81 6.61
C VAL A 176 30.46 -19.97 7.50
N GLN A 177 29.89 -21.01 6.92
CA GLN A 177 29.30 -22.13 7.64
C GLN A 177 29.92 -23.45 7.22
N THR A 178 30.24 -24.33 8.16
CA THR A 178 30.78 -25.69 7.85
C THR A 178 29.73 -26.46 7.03
N MET A 179 30.21 -27.11 5.97
CA MET A 179 29.37 -27.96 5.15
C MET A 179 29.17 -29.34 5.78
N VAL A 180 27.95 -29.83 5.73
CA VAL A 180 27.60 -31.18 6.11
C VAL A 180 27.81 -32.11 4.92
N GLU A 181 28.57 -33.19 5.10
CA GLU A 181 28.67 -34.23 4.09
C GLU A 181 27.41 -35.08 4.08
N SER A 182 26.32 -34.47 3.59
CA SER A 182 24.98 -35.07 3.68
C SER A 182 24.83 -36.30 2.80
N GLU A 183 24.21 -37.32 3.38
CA GLU A 183 23.71 -38.50 2.67
C GLU A 183 22.36 -38.19 2.04
N LYS A 184 21.59 -37.35 2.70
CA LYS A 184 20.26 -36.91 2.31
C LYS A 184 20.10 -35.45 2.70
N ALA A 185 19.36 -34.70 1.91
CA ALA A 185 19.06 -33.31 2.20
C ALA A 185 17.76 -32.88 1.56
N GLY A 186 17.24 -31.72 1.99
CA GLY A 186 16.00 -31.23 1.44
C GLY A 186 15.49 -29.97 2.11
N VAL A 187 14.19 -29.75 1.95
CA VAL A 187 13.46 -28.62 2.51
C VAL A 187 12.27 -29.14 3.32
N LEU A 188 12.02 -28.54 4.46
CA LEU A 188 10.89 -28.78 5.33
C LEU A 188 10.10 -27.50 5.47
N PHE A 189 8.83 -27.52 5.09
CA PHE A 189 7.87 -26.48 5.41
C PHE A 189 7.10 -26.92 6.68
N THR A 190 7.10 -26.09 7.71
CA THR A 190 6.41 -26.43 8.95
C THR A 190 4.89 -26.29 8.83
N VAL A 191 4.38 -26.00 7.67
CA VAL A 191 2.98 -25.98 7.25
C VAL A 191 2.89 -26.59 5.87
N ASN A 192 1.76 -27.15 5.48
CA ASN A 192 1.56 -27.58 4.10
C ASN A 192 1.30 -26.34 3.19
N PRO A 193 2.24 -25.90 2.36
CA PRO A 193 2.09 -24.66 1.58
C PRO A 193 1.08 -24.76 0.44
N VAL A 194 0.60 -25.96 0.12
CA VAL A 194 -0.36 -26.20 -0.98
C VAL A 194 -1.80 -25.95 -0.53
N ASN A 195 -2.15 -26.46 0.66
CA ASN A 195 -3.51 -26.32 1.24
C ASN A 195 -3.54 -25.39 2.46
N GLU A 196 -2.40 -24.81 2.83
CA GLU A 196 -2.20 -23.94 3.98
C GLU A 196 -2.58 -24.56 5.34
N ASN A 197 -2.63 -25.90 5.41
CA ASN A 197 -2.98 -26.62 6.65
C ASN A 197 -1.82 -26.57 7.64
N ARG A 198 -2.03 -25.92 8.77
CA ARG A 198 -1.03 -25.72 9.84
C ARG A 198 -0.79 -26.97 10.69
N GLU A 199 -1.69 -27.95 10.62
CA GLU A 199 -1.52 -29.25 11.30
C GLU A 199 -0.69 -30.24 10.50
N GLU A 200 -0.32 -29.87 9.28
CA GLU A 200 0.50 -30.65 8.37
C GLU A 200 1.84 -29.96 8.12
N MET A 201 2.88 -30.78 7.91
CA MET A 201 4.19 -30.35 7.39
C MET A 201 4.44 -30.98 6.03
N GLN A 202 5.18 -30.27 5.18
CA GLN A 202 5.66 -30.84 3.92
C GLN A 202 7.19 -30.99 3.96
N ILE A 203 7.70 -32.20 3.64
CA ILE A 203 9.11 -32.47 3.55
C ILE A 203 9.45 -32.90 2.13
N ASN A 204 10.36 -32.19 1.49
CA ASN A 204 10.96 -32.57 0.23
C ASN A 204 12.34 -33.15 0.50
N ALA A 205 12.64 -34.35 0.02
CA ALA A 205 13.86 -35.08 0.32
C ALA A 205 14.51 -35.72 -0.92
N SER A 206 15.83 -35.65 -1.01
CA SER A 206 16.61 -36.37 -2.00
C SER A 206 17.96 -36.83 -1.43
N TYR A 207 18.65 -37.65 -2.18
CA TYR A 207 20.00 -38.09 -1.85
C TYR A 207 21.07 -37.04 -2.14
N GLY A 208 22.15 -37.03 -1.39
CA GLY A 208 23.28 -36.14 -1.55
C GLY A 208 23.08 -34.76 -0.96
N LEU A 209 23.68 -33.74 -1.57
CA LEU A 209 23.67 -32.36 -1.13
C LEU A 209 22.32 -31.67 -1.46
N GLY A 210 21.85 -30.78 -0.59
CA GLY A 210 20.60 -30.07 -0.73
C GLY A 210 20.47 -29.15 -1.94
N GLU A 211 21.58 -28.77 -2.56
CA GLU A 211 21.63 -27.93 -3.75
C GLU A 211 20.70 -28.44 -4.87
N SER A 212 20.64 -29.78 -5.06
CA SER A 212 19.80 -30.39 -6.09
C SER A 212 18.29 -30.24 -5.84
N VAL A 213 17.88 -30.18 -4.58
CA VAL A 213 16.46 -29.99 -4.18
C VAL A 213 16.10 -28.51 -4.27
N VAL A 214 16.93 -27.63 -3.71
CA VAL A 214 16.69 -26.18 -3.70
C VAL A 214 16.68 -25.59 -5.11
N SER A 215 17.58 -26.05 -6.00
CA SER A 215 17.62 -25.60 -7.40
C SER A 215 16.52 -26.21 -8.27
N GLY A 216 15.77 -27.19 -7.77
CA GLY A 216 14.77 -27.93 -8.56
C GLY A 216 15.37 -28.81 -9.65
N SER A 217 16.68 -29.08 -9.60
CA SER A 217 17.39 -29.90 -10.61
C SER A 217 17.15 -31.42 -10.48
N VAL A 218 16.46 -31.81 -9.42
CA VAL A 218 16.05 -33.18 -9.11
C VAL A 218 14.60 -33.21 -8.65
N THR A 219 13.83 -34.20 -9.09
CA THR A 219 12.49 -34.43 -8.54
C THR A 219 12.62 -35.21 -7.24
N ALA A 220 12.51 -34.50 -6.12
CA ALA A 220 12.62 -35.03 -4.77
C ALA A 220 11.34 -35.83 -4.35
N ASP A 221 11.48 -36.68 -3.36
CA ASP A 221 10.32 -37.28 -2.68
C ASP A 221 9.57 -36.17 -1.92
N ASN A 222 8.26 -36.23 -1.95
CA ASN A 222 7.39 -35.30 -1.23
C ASN A 222 6.59 -36.05 -0.17
N TYR A 223 6.84 -35.72 1.09
CA TYR A 223 6.13 -36.26 2.26
C TYR A 223 5.19 -35.17 2.78
N ILE A 224 3.92 -35.51 2.99
CA ILE A 224 2.99 -34.75 3.82
C ILE A 224 2.86 -35.52 5.14
N VAL A 225 3.14 -34.87 6.26
CA VAL A 225 3.18 -35.49 7.58
C VAL A 225 2.38 -34.62 8.56
N ASP A 226 1.81 -35.23 9.60
CA ASP A 226 1.23 -34.48 10.69
C ASP A 226 2.30 -33.97 11.68
N LYS A 227 1.91 -33.13 12.63
CA LYS A 227 2.82 -32.59 13.66
C LYS A 227 3.39 -33.65 14.62
N SER A 228 2.87 -34.88 14.62
CA SER A 228 3.42 -36.03 15.36
C SER A 228 4.50 -36.80 14.59
N GLY A 229 4.63 -36.55 13.29
CA GLY A 229 5.53 -37.26 12.39
C GLY A 229 4.91 -38.48 11.70
N THR A 230 3.55 -38.59 11.74
CA THR A 230 2.83 -39.63 11.00
C THR A 230 2.75 -39.23 9.53
N ILE A 231 3.16 -40.11 8.63
CA ILE A 231 3.11 -39.84 7.18
C ILE A 231 1.66 -39.97 6.71
N ILE A 232 1.07 -38.85 6.25
CA ILE A 232 -0.28 -38.77 5.68
C ILE A 232 -0.23 -39.19 4.21
N SER A 233 0.75 -38.72 3.46
CA SER A 233 0.98 -39.11 2.07
C SER A 233 2.46 -39.03 1.68
N LEU A 234 2.84 -39.90 0.75
CA LEU A 234 4.18 -39.93 0.18
C LEU A 234 4.07 -40.05 -1.33
N THR A 235 4.70 -39.09 -2.01
CA THR A 235 4.88 -39.13 -3.46
C THR A 235 6.37 -39.31 -3.75
N LEU A 236 6.75 -40.42 -4.35
CA LEU A 236 8.15 -40.68 -4.72
C LEU A 236 8.55 -39.84 -5.92
N GLY A 237 9.68 -39.14 -5.78
CA GLY A 237 10.34 -38.47 -6.88
C GLY A 237 11.17 -39.43 -7.74
N THR A 238 11.57 -39.02 -8.94
CA THR A 238 12.43 -39.84 -9.81
C THR A 238 13.86 -39.98 -9.28
N LYS A 239 14.37 -38.99 -8.54
CA LYS A 239 15.70 -38.96 -7.90
C LYS A 239 16.83 -39.52 -8.79
N GLU A 240 16.82 -39.17 -10.08
CA GLU A 240 17.72 -39.72 -11.05
C GLU A 240 19.18 -39.40 -10.76
N THR A 241 19.43 -38.21 -10.21
CA THR A 241 20.78 -37.71 -9.92
C THR A 241 20.86 -37.16 -8.51
N GLN A 242 22.09 -37.19 -7.97
CA GLN A 242 22.44 -36.53 -6.72
C GLN A 242 23.72 -35.72 -6.90
N ILE A 243 23.91 -34.71 -6.07
CA ILE A 243 25.15 -33.95 -6.00
C ILE A 243 25.96 -34.48 -4.81
N ILE A 244 27.21 -34.88 -5.05
CA ILE A 244 28.12 -35.34 -4.02
C ILE A 244 29.42 -34.53 -4.05
N TYR A 245 30.19 -34.62 -2.99
CA TYR A 245 31.55 -34.07 -2.99
C TYR A 245 32.48 -34.87 -3.88
N ALA A 246 33.27 -34.18 -4.69
CA ALA A 246 34.47 -34.71 -5.37
C ALA A 246 35.61 -33.76 -5.02
N ASP A 247 36.79 -34.24 -4.70
CA ASP A 247 37.95 -33.51 -4.19
C ASP A 247 37.84 -31.98 -3.96
N ARG A 248 37.78 -31.18 -5.02
CA ARG A 248 37.68 -29.70 -4.97
C ARG A 248 36.36 -29.16 -5.51
N GLU A 249 35.47 -29.99 -6.01
CA GLU A 249 34.23 -29.60 -6.65
C GLU A 249 33.07 -30.44 -6.12
N THR A 250 31.85 -29.99 -6.36
CA THR A 250 30.66 -30.83 -6.27
C THR A 250 30.44 -31.51 -7.63
N LYS A 251 30.04 -32.77 -7.63
CA LYS A 251 29.82 -33.54 -8.86
C LYS A 251 28.42 -34.12 -8.88
N LYS A 252 27.76 -33.95 -10.01
CA LYS A 252 26.49 -34.60 -10.27
C LYS A 252 26.75 -36.06 -10.70
N VAL A 253 26.18 -37.01 -9.95
CA VAL A 253 26.25 -38.45 -10.21
C VAL A 253 24.87 -39.07 -10.26
N GLU A 254 24.77 -40.21 -10.94
CA GLU A 254 23.51 -40.97 -10.93
C GLU A 254 23.26 -41.67 -9.61
N VAL A 255 21.98 -41.64 -9.15
CA VAL A 255 21.51 -42.43 -8.04
C VAL A 255 21.30 -43.88 -8.51
N SER A 256 21.66 -44.88 -7.73
CA SER A 256 21.45 -46.27 -8.11
C SER A 256 19.98 -46.58 -8.35
N LYS A 257 19.67 -47.45 -9.32
CA LYS A 257 18.28 -47.82 -9.65
C LYS A 257 17.51 -48.37 -8.45
N GLU A 258 18.19 -49.03 -7.52
CA GLU A 258 17.58 -49.56 -6.31
C GLU A 258 17.12 -48.50 -5.33
N LEU A 259 17.81 -47.38 -5.26
CA LEU A 259 17.49 -46.25 -4.37
C LEU A 259 16.45 -45.31 -4.99
N ARG A 260 16.40 -45.17 -6.33
CA ARG A 260 15.42 -44.28 -6.99
C ARG A 260 14.00 -44.66 -6.68
N GLY A 261 13.69 -45.95 -6.59
CA GLY A 261 12.32 -46.46 -6.31
C GLY A 261 11.95 -46.57 -4.82
N LYS A 262 12.86 -46.18 -3.90
CA LYS A 262 12.64 -46.23 -2.46
C LYS A 262 12.47 -44.84 -1.88
N PRO A 263 11.71 -44.70 -0.76
CA PRO A 263 11.71 -43.45 0.01
C PRO A 263 13.14 -43.02 0.39
N ALA A 264 13.44 -41.74 0.25
CA ALA A 264 14.77 -41.22 0.61
C ALA A 264 14.95 -41.20 2.13
N LEU A 265 13.87 -40.99 2.89
CA LEU A 265 13.87 -40.93 4.36
C LEU A 265 13.29 -42.19 4.96
N THR A 266 13.83 -42.61 6.10
CA THR A 266 13.22 -43.57 6.99
C THR A 266 12.17 -42.90 7.90
N ASP A 267 11.27 -43.66 8.52
CA ASP A 267 10.27 -43.10 9.43
C ASP A 267 10.89 -42.40 10.63
N ASP A 268 12.06 -42.86 11.13
CA ASP A 268 12.78 -42.22 12.23
C ASP A 268 13.35 -40.87 11.81
N GLU A 269 13.89 -40.77 10.60
CA GLU A 269 14.40 -39.53 10.04
C GLU A 269 13.28 -38.52 9.77
N VAL A 270 12.11 -38.97 9.31
CA VAL A 270 10.92 -38.13 9.17
C VAL A 270 10.51 -37.59 10.54
N ARG A 271 10.43 -38.43 11.58
CA ARG A 271 10.10 -37.98 12.95
C ARG A 271 11.12 -36.98 13.49
N ALA A 272 12.41 -37.21 13.25
CA ALA A 272 13.47 -36.29 13.69
C ALA A 272 13.36 -34.92 13.01
N LEU A 273 13.04 -34.87 11.70
CA LEU A 273 12.80 -33.64 10.96
C LEU A 273 11.56 -32.90 11.46
N VAL A 274 10.46 -33.61 11.74
CA VAL A 274 9.23 -33.02 12.30
C VAL A 274 9.49 -32.45 13.70
N MET A 275 10.26 -33.15 14.53
CA MET A 275 10.64 -32.62 15.85
C MET A 275 11.47 -31.32 15.72
N ALA A 276 12.43 -31.29 14.81
CA ALA A 276 13.22 -30.08 14.53
C ALA A 276 12.35 -28.95 14.00
N GLY A 277 11.45 -29.25 13.07
CA GLY A 277 10.50 -28.27 12.52
C GLY A 277 9.56 -27.70 13.58
N ASN A 278 9.01 -28.54 14.44
CA ASN A 278 8.17 -28.08 15.57
C ASN A 278 8.93 -27.19 16.56
N ALA A 279 10.22 -27.53 16.85
CA ALA A 279 11.06 -26.73 17.74
C ALA A 279 11.33 -25.33 17.14
N ILE A 280 11.64 -25.28 15.83
CA ILE A 280 11.87 -24.05 15.09
C ILE A 280 10.60 -23.20 15.04
N GLU A 281 9.47 -23.76 14.60
CA GLU A 281 8.19 -23.05 14.53
C GLU A 281 7.75 -22.52 15.89
N LYS A 282 7.90 -23.32 16.95
CA LYS A 282 7.59 -22.89 18.32
C LYS A 282 8.48 -21.73 18.77
N HIS A 283 9.77 -21.77 18.44
CA HIS A 283 10.72 -20.72 18.81
C HIS A 283 10.41 -19.38 18.10
N TYR A 284 10.15 -19.42 16.79
CA TYR A 284 9.85 -18.22 16.01
C TYR A 284 8.38 -17.77 16.12
N GLY A 285 7.48 -18.64 16.57
CA GLY A 285 6.04 -18.39 16.66
C GLY A 285 5.33 -18.25 15.30
N LYS A 286 5.99 -18.69 14.22
CA LYS A 286 5.54 -18.54 12.83
C LYS A 286 5.88 -19.76 12.00
N PRO A 287 5.12 -20.05 10.92
CA PRO A 287 5.48 -21.07 9.95
C PRO A 287 6.81 -20.79 9.26
N MET A 288 7.63 -21.81 9.11
CA MET A 288 9.00 -21.70 8.64
C MET A 288 9.30 -22.60 7.44
N ASP A 289 10.13 -22.11 6.54
CA ASP A 289 10.78 -22.83 5.46
C ASP A 289 12.22 -23.14 5.90
N VAL A 290 12.56 -24.43 6.00
CA VAL A 290 13.76 -24.93 6.65
C VAL A 290 14.58 -25.79 5.69
N GLU A 291 15.82 -25.39 5.40
CA GLU A 291 16.78 -26.22 4.70
C GLU A 291 17.49 -27.15 5.71
N TRP A 292 17.56 -28.41 5.38
CA TRP A 292 18.10 -29.43 6.26
C TRP A 292 19.02 -30.42 5.54
N ALA A 293 19.89 -31.10 6.31
CA ALA A 293 20.74 -32.19 5.86
C ALA A 293 20.77 -33.30 6.90
N ILE A 294 20.98 -34.55 6.46
CA ILE A 294 21.15 -35.70 7.32
C ILE A 294 22.52 -36.35 7.01
N ARG A 295 23.27 -36.64 8.07
CA ARG A 295 24.50 -37.42 8.03
C ARG A 295 24.51 -38.37 9.23
N GLY A 296 24.73 -39.67 8.97
CA GLY A 296 24.77 -40.68 10.03
C GLY A 296 23.48 -40.75 10.87
N GLY A 297 22.33 -40.40 10.29
CA GLY A 297 21.05 -40.37 11.00
C GLY A 297 20.81 -39.09 11.84
N GLU A 298 21.78 -38.17 11.89
CA GLU A 298 21.68 -36.90 12.61
C GLU A 298 21.17 -35.78 11.68
N VAL A 299 20.17 -35.01 12.14
CA VAL A 299 19.59 -33.89 11.40
C VAL A 299 20.36 -32.59 11.69
N TYR A 300 20.76 -31.90 10.67
CA TYR A 300 21.40 -30.57 10.70
C TYR A 300 20.49 -29.57 10.01
N ILE A 301 20.28 -28.42 10.63
CA ILE A 301 19.52 -27.30 10.05
C ILE A 301 20.49 -26.33 9.42
N LEU A 302 20.37 -26.13 8.12
CA LEU A 302 21.27 -25.30 7.31
C LEU A 302 20.83 -23.86 7.21
N GLN A 303 19.48 -23.63 7.18
CA GLN A 303 18.84 -22.34 7.12
C GLN A 303 17.38 -22.46 7.56
N ALA A 304 16.83 -21.41 8.16
CA ALA A 304 15.40 -21.27 8.36
C ALA A 304 14.97 -19.85 8.02
N ARG A 305 13.81 -19.71 7.40
CA ARG A 305 13.19 -18.40 7.09
C ARG A 305 11.68 -18.47 7.27
N GLU A 306 11.07 -17.32 7.52
CA GLU A 306 9.61 -17.23 7.61
C GLU A 306 8.95 -17.49 6.24
N ILE A 307 7.84 -18.20 6.23
CA ILE A 307 6.99 -18.37 5.04
C ILE A 307 6.07 -17.15 4.95
N THR A 308 6.42 -16.20 4.10
CA THR A 308 5.70 -14.91 3.94
C THR A 308 4.49 -15.01 3.01
N THR A 309 4.33 -16.11 2.27
CA THR A 309 3.26 -16.28 1.27
C THR A 309 1.98 -16.92 1.82
N LEU A 310 2.00 -17.38 3.06
CA LEU A 310 0.83 -18.00 3.68
C LEU A 310 -0.19 -16.94 4.08
N ARG A 311 -1.44 -17.22 3.83
CA ARG A 311 -2.54 -16.46 4.43
C ARG A 311 -2.56 -16.70 5.92
N ASP A 312 -2.78 -15.65 6.69
CA ASP A 312 -2.92 -15.80 8.14
C ASP A 312 -4.31 -16.34 8.47
N ASN A 313 -4.43 -17.67 8.52
CA ASN A 313 -5.71 -18.34 8.79
C ASN A 313 -6.31 -17.96 10.16
N HIS A 314 -5.49 -17.52 11.11
CA HIS A 314 -6.01 -17.06 12.40
C HIS A 314 -6.78 -15.75 12.21
N ASP A 315 -6.23 -14.82 11.47
CA ASP A 315 -6.92 -13.57 11.14
C ASP A 315 -8.15 -13.85 10.28
N ASP A 316 -8.11 -14.80 9.34
CA ASP A 316 -9.25 -15.17 8.51
C ASP A 316 -10.41 -15.76 9.35
N GLU A 317 -10.13 -16.56 10.37
CA GLU A 317 -11.16 -17.06 11.32
C GLU A 317 -11.72 -15.91 12.18
N LEU A 318 -10.87 -14.98 12.63
CA LEU A 318 -11.33 -13.78 13.33
C LEU A 318 -12.16 -12.89 12.42
N VAL A 319 -11.73 -12.66 11.18
CA VAL A 319 -12.50 -11.90 10.18
C VAL A 319 -13.86 -12.56 9.96
N LYS A 320 -13.93 -13.87 9.78
CA LYS A 320 -15.20 -14.61 9.67
C LYS A 320 -16.07 -14.46 10.92
N ALA A 321 -15.45 -14.47 12.12
CA ALA A 321 -16.17 -14.28 13.38
C ALA A 321 -16.79 -12.88 13.47
N TYR A 322 -16.05 -11.83 13.11
CA TYR A 322 -16.55 -10.46 13.08
C TYR A 322 -17.68 -10.27 12.07
N LEU A 323 -17.60 -10.91 10.92
CA LEU A 323 -18.61 -10.79 9.85
C LEU A 323 -19.78 -11.79 10.03
N LYS A 324 -19.71 -12.69 11.01
CA LYS A 324 -20.74 -13.71 11.28
C LYS A 324 -22.08 -13.06 11.59
N GLY A 325 -23.06 -13.32 10.74
CA GLY A 325 -24.43 -12.80 10.91
C GLY A 325 -24.64 -11.37 10.45
N VAL A 326 -23.61 -10.68 9.95
CA VAL A 326 -23.76 -9.39 9.27
C VAL A 326 -24.44 -9.62 7.93
N ARG A 327 -25.60 -8.97 7.71
CA ARG A 327 -26.36 -9.08 6.46
C ARG A 327 -26.74 -7.70 5.98
N VAL A 328 -26.27 -7.33 4.80
CA VAL A 328 -26.56 -6.04 4.15
C VAL A 328 -27.45 -6.30 2.94
N LYS A 329 -28.69 -5.78 2.94
CA LYS A 329 -29.66 -6.01 1.87
C LYS A 329 -30.44 -4.73 1.53
N GLY A 330 -30.99 -4.68 0.30
CA GLY A 330 -31.90 -3.63 -0.15
C GLY A 330 -31.27 -2.23 -0.06
N TYR A 331 -32.05 -1.23 0.35
CA TYR A 331 -31.60 0.17 0.47
C TYR A 331 -30.35 0.33 1.36
N THR A 332 -30.23 -0.48 2.41
CA THR A 332 -29.03 -0.50 3.26
C THR A 332 -27.78 -0.86 2.45
N LYS A 333 -27.87 -1.79 1.50
CA LYS A 333 -26.74 -2.16 0.61
C LYS A 333 -26.30 -0.98 -0.25
N GLU A 334 -27.25 -0.26 -0.86
CA GLU A 334 -26.95 0.92 -1.68
C GLU A 334 -26.34 2.06 -0.85
N ARG A 335 -26.86 2.25 0.38
CA ARG A 335 -26.32 3.24 1.31
C ARG A 335 -24.91 2.89 1.77
N TYR A 336 -24.62 1.60 2.00
CA TYR A 336 -23.28 1.16 2.36
C TYR A 336 -22.29 1.24 1.21
N ALA A 337 -22.71 0.99 -0.01
CA ALA A 337 -21.88 1.25 -1.17
C ALA A 337 -21.42 2.71 -1.21
N PHE A 338 -22.36 3.65 -0.93
CA PHE A 338 -22.02 5.07 -0.82
C PHE A 338 -21.10 5.39 0.38
N ILE A 339 -21.33 4.77 1.55
CA ILE A 339 -20.47 4.96 2.72
C ILE A 339 -19.06 4.43 2.44
N LEU A 340 -18.93 3.23 1.88
CA LEU A 340 -17.64 2.63 1.52
C LEU A 340 -16.90 3.44 0.43
N GLU A 341 -17.64 4.14 -0.43
CA GLU A 341 -17.06 5.10 -1.37
C GLU A 341 -16.38 6.28 -0.64
N LYS A 342 -17.00 6.77 0.43
CA LYS A 342 -16.48 7.91 1.20
C LYS A 342 -15.52 7.51 2.31
N MET A 343 -15.56 6.25 2.73
CA MET A 343 -14.77 5.65 3.80
C MET A 343 -13.96 4.46 3.23
N PRO A 344 -12.96 4.71 2.39
CA PRO A 344 -12.25 3.63 1.67
C PRO A 344 -11.37 2.78 2.58
N PHE A 345 -11.07 3.23 3.79
CA PHE A 345 -10.19 2.57 4.75
C PHE A 345 -10.90 2.25 6.05
N ALA A 346 -10.36 1.28 6.79
CA ALA A 346 -10.66 1.13 8.20
C ALA A 346 -10.20 2.37 8.97
N TYR A 347 -11.08 2.99 9.73
CA TYR A 347 -10.74 4.17 10.51
C TYR A 347 -10.03 3.82 11.81
N ARG A 348 -9.32 4.80 12.36
CA ARG A 348 -8.92 4.81 13.76
C ARG A 348 -10.09 5.27 14.62
N ALA A 349 -10.01 5.07 15.93
CA ALA A 349 -11.12 5.39 16.83
C ALA A 349 -11.58 6.86 16.73
N LEU A 350 -10.65 7.80 16.63
CA LEU A 350 -10.99 9.22 16.50
C LEU A 350 -11.62 9.54 15.14
N ASP A 351 -11.08 9.00 14.03
CA ASP A 351 -11.67 9.16 12.70
C ASP A 351 -13.12 8.64 12.66
N TYR A 352 -13.32 7.46 13.24
CA TYR A 352 -14.61 6.82 13.33
C TYR A 352 -15.66 7.75 13.99
N ASP A 353 -15.32 8.36 15.13
CA ASP A 353 -16.26 9.25 15.83
C ASP A 353 -16.61 10.49 15.00
N TYR A 354 -15.64 11.10 14.29
CA TYR A 354 -15.93 12.20 13.38
C TYR A 354 -16.83 11.76 12.22
N MET A 355 -16.58 10.57 11.67
CA MET A 355 -17.39 10.06 10.55
C MET A 355 -18.80 9.66 10.99
N VAL A 356 -18.96 9.11 12.19
CA VAL A 356 -20.26 8.85 12.79
C VAL A 356 -21.01 10.18 13.00
N ALA A 357 -20.34 11.21 13.53
CA ALA A 357 -20.94 12.53 13.71
C ALA A 357 -21.46 13.13 12.39
N ILE A 358 -20.72 12.94 11.29
CA ILE A 358 -21.10 13.34 9.94
C ILE A 358 -22.32 12.56 9.45
N ASN A 359 -22.28 11.23 9.56
CA ASN A 359 -23.37 10.38 9.11
C ASN A 359 -24.65 10.61 9.92
N ASP A 360 -24.53 10.91 11.20
CA ASP A 360 -25.65 11.26 12.08
C ASP A 360 -26.40 12.50 11.60
N GLN A 361 -25.72 13.49 10.98
CA GLN A 361 -26.42 14.64 10.40
C GLN A 361 -27.27 14.23 9.19
N THR A 362 -26.81 13.27 8.40
CA THR A 362 -27.60 12.68 7.31
C THR A 362 -28.81 11.93 7.88
N VAL A 363 -28.59 11.07 8.89
CA VAL A 363 -29.67 10.33 9.57
C VAL A 363 -30.70 11.28 10.18
N ARG A 364 -30.24 12.35 10.84
CA ARG A 364 -31.11 13.42 11.39
C ARG A 364 -31.97 14.07 10.32
N LEU A 365 -31.37 14.44 9.20
CA LEU A 365 -32.07 15.06 8.09
C LEU A 365 -33.15 14.14 7.49
N PHE A 366 -32.83 12.87 7.30
CA PHE A 366 -33.80 11.87 6.87
C PHE A 366 -34.93 11.68 7.90
N ALA A 367 -34.61 11.71 9.20
CA ALA A 367 -35.60 11.62 10.28
C ALA A 367 -36.55 12.84 10.29
N GLU A 368 -36.05 14.04 10.00
CA GLU A 368 -36.90 15.25 9.80
C GLU A 368 -37.84 15.04 8.62
N GLY A 369 -37.42 14.34 7.57
CA GLY A 369 -38.24 13.89 6.45
C GLY A 369 -39.17 12.70 6.78
N GLY A 370 -39.17 12.19 8.01
CA GLY A 370 -39.98 11.03 8.43
C GLY A 370 -39.38 9.66 8.04
N ILE A 371 -38.11 9.59 7.66
CA ILE A 371 -37.42 8.37 7.28
C ILE A 371 -36.44 8.02 8.39
N LYS A 372 -36.65 6.90 9.09
CA LYS A 372 -35.67 6.39 10.07
C LYS A 372 -34.66 5.47 9.36
N LEU A 373 -33.39 5.79 9.51
CA LEU A 373 -32.27 5.03 9.01
C LEU A 373 -31.36 4.61 10.17
N ASP A 374 -30.87 3.40 10.15
CA ASP A 374 -29.74 2.96 10.98
C ASP A 374 -28.63 2.56 10.01
N THR A 375 -27.69 3.46 9.82
CA THR A 375 -26.66 3.34 8.76
C THR A 375 -25.25 3.56 9.27
N ASN A 376 -25.04 3.74 10.59
CA ASN A 376 -23.71 3.90 11.13
C ASN A 376 -22.96 2.55 11.18
N PRO A 377 -21.75 2.48 10.67
CA PRO A 377 -20.83 1.38 11.01
C PRO A 377 -20.69 1.29 12.53
N ARG A 378 -20.21 0.19 13.02
CA ARG A 378 -19.97 -0.02 14.45
C ARG A 378 -18.52 -0.36 14.66
N MET A 379 -17.85 0.38 15.51
CA MET A 379 -16.50 0.07 15.99
C MET A 379 -16.60 -0.41 17.42
N ASP A 380 -15.93 -1.53 17.71
CA ASP A 380 -15.84 -2.05 19.08
C ASP A 380 -14.72 -1.36 19.88
N ASP A 381 -14.61 -1.73 21.14
CA ASP A 381 -13.60 -1.18 22.05
C ASP A 381 -12.16 -1.55 21.60
N ASP A 382 -12.02 -2.56 20.75
CA ASP A 382 -10.77 -3.04 20.20
C ASP A 382 -10.34 -2.29 18.92
N GLY A 383 -11.18 -1.34 18.47
CA GLY A 383 -10.94 -0.53 17.28
C GLY A 383 -11.23 -1.26 15.98
N ILE A 384 -12.03 -2.32 16.00
CA ILE A 384 -12.42 -3.09 14.82
C ILE A 384 -13.79 -2.65 14.36
N GLU A 385 -13.84 -2.14 13.13
CA GLU A 385 -15.05 -1.59 12.52
C GLU A 385 -15.79 -2.64 11.71
N THR A 386 -17.10 -2.71 11.87
CA THR A 386 -17.99 -3.61 11.12
C THR A 386 -19.20 -2.87 10.57
N LEU A 387 -19.76 -3.39 9.47
CA LEU A 387 -21.02 -2.88 8.94
C LEU A 387 -22.19 -3.28 9.86
N PRO A 388 -23.19 -2.42 10.09
CA PRO A 388 -24.37 -2.78 10.89
C PRO A 388 -25.24 -3.79 10.17
N ASN A 389 -25.94 -4.58 10.95
CA ASN A 389 -26.88 -5.56 10.43
C ASN A 389 -28.19 -4.90 9.98
N SER A 390 -28.59 -5.07 8.72
CA SER A 390 -29.77 -4.45 8.09
C SER A 390 -31.13 -5.04 8.58
N LYS A 391 -31.22 -5.48 9.83
CA LYS A 391 -32.48 -6.05 10.37
C LYS A 391 -33.63 -5.06 10.47
N ASN A 392 -33.33 -3.75 10.51
CA ASN A 392 -34.33 -2.71 10.66
C ASN A 392 -34.65 -2.10 9.32
N GLY A 393 -35.80 -2.43 8.76
CA GLY A 393 -36.31 -1.83 7.53
C GLY A 393 -36.49 -0.32 7.65
N VAL A 394 -36.52 0.36 6.51
CA VAL A 394 -36.79 1.79 6.40
C VAL A 394 -38.24 2.03 6.85
N ASN A 395 -38.44 2.77 7.91
CA ASN A 395 -39.79 3.19 8.34
C ASN A 395 -40.08 4.58 7.78
N ILE A 396 -41.10 4.67 6.89
CA ILE A 396 -41.35 5.88 6.10
C ILE A 396 -42.67 6.50 6.58
N ARG A 397 -42.60 7.77 7.05
CA ARG A 397 -43.79 8.62 7.29
C ARG A 397 -44.04 9.55 6.10
N ILE A 398 -44.91 9.15 5.19
CA ILE A 398 -45.13 9.76 3.86
C ILE A 398 -45.36 11.27 3.91
N PHE A 399 -46.09 11.79 4.91
CA PHE A 399 -46.44 13.21 5.01
C PHE A 399 -45.22 14.14 5.14
N ASN A 400 -44.19 13.73 5.84
CA ASN A 400 -43.02 14.58 6.04
C ASN A 400 -42.14 14.67 4.79
N ILE A 401 -42.16 13.63 3.93
CA ILE A 401 -41.43 13.62 2.66
C ILE A 401 -41.88 14.75 1.74
N PHE A 402 -43.19 15.01 1.67
CA PHE A 402 -43.73 16.12 0.85
C PHE A 402 -43.22 17.48 1.30
N LYS A 403 -43.06 17.71 2.61
CA LYS A 403 -42.49 18.93 3.15
C LYS A 403 -41.03 19.11 2.74
N LEU A 404 -40.24 18.04 2.82
CA LEU A 404 -38.82 18.02 2.41
C LEU A 404 -38.70 18.27 0.92
N ILE A 405 -39.48 17.58 0.08
CA ILE A 405 -39.48 17.76 -1.39
C ILE A 405 -39.90 19.20 -1.75
N LYS A 406 -40.86 19.79 -1.05
CA LYS A 406 -41.26 21.17 -1.30
C LYS A 406 -40.11 22.14 -1.01
N MET A 407 -39.42 21.96 0.11
CA MET A 407 -38.25 22.76 0.47
C MET A 407 -37.13 22.62 -0.58
N MET A 408 -36.83 21.40 -1.00
CA MET A 408 -35.77 21.09 -1.99
C MET A 408 -36.09 21.69 -3.38
N ARG A 409 -37.35 22.00 -3.70
CA ARG A 409 -37.76 22.65 -4.95
C ARG A 409 -37.78 24.18 -4.88
N ASP A 410 -37.62 24.73 -3.68
CA ASP A 410 -37.49 26.17 -3.45
C ASP A 410 -36.00 26.55 -3.57
N TYR A 411 -35.55 26.66 -4.82
CA TYR A 411 -34.15 26.93 -5.13
C TYR A 411 -33.66 28.26 -4.56
N ASP A 412 -34.49 29.31 -4.58
CA ASP A 412 -34.12 30.64 -4.08
C ASP A 412 -33.90 30.61 -2.56
N TYR A 413 -34.75 29.90 -1.84
CA TYR A 413 -34.58 29.70 -0.41
C TYR A 413 -33.28 28.89 -0.12
N CYS A 414 -33.06 27.78 -0.85
CA CYS A 414 -31.87 26.96 -0.64
C CYS A 414 -30.59 27.71 -0.98
N GLU A 415 -30.56 28.48 -2.08
CA GLU A 415 -29.39 29.29 -2.45
C GLU A 415 -29.11 30.38 -1.41
N GLY A 416 -30.15 31.07 -0.91
CA GLY A 416 -30.01 32.06 0.15
C GLY A 416 -29.41 31.46 1.42
N LYS A 417 -29.80 30.21 1.79
CA LYS A 417 -29.21 29.47 2.90
C LYS A 417 -27.77 29.05 2.63
N CYS A 418 -27.49 28.60 1.41
CA CYS A 418 -26.14 28.23 1.03
C CYS A 418 -25.19 29.42 1.11
N ARG A 419 -25.57 30.60 0.60
CA ARG A 419 -24.74 31.82 0.72
C ARG A 419 -24.43 32.13 2.17
N ALA A 420 -25.46 32.17 3.02
CA ALA A 420 -25.28 32.50 4.43
C ALA A 420 -24.32 31.52 5.14
N PHE A 421 -24.51 30.19 4.99
CA PHE A 421 -23.64 29.26 5.67
C PHE A 421 -22.24 29.23 5.04
N MET A 422 -22.08 29.43 3.74
CA MET A 422 -20.74 29.47 3.12
C MET A 422 -19.95 30.68 3.63
N GLU A 423 -20.56 31.88 3.70
CA GLU A 423 -19.93 33.08 4.25
C GLU A 423 -19.50 32.86 5.72
N ASP A 424 -20.35 32.24 6.53
CA ASP A 424 -20.05 31.96 7.93
C ASP A 424 -18.90 30.97 8.06
N TYR A 425 -18.92 29.84 7.33
CA TYR A 425 -17.88 28.82 7.41
C TYR A 425 -16.55 29.26 6.78
N GLU A 426 -16.56 30.02 5.70
CA GLU A 426 -15.34 30.61 5.14
C GLU A 426 -14.65 31.49 6.16
N LYS A 427 -15.41 32.33 6.86
CA LYS A 427 -14.87 33.18 7.92
C LYS A 427 -14.30 32.34 9.08
N GLU A 428 -15.02 31.31 9.54
CA GLU A 428 -14.53 30.42 10.61
C GLU A 428 -13.22 29.72 10.17
N ILE A 429 -13.14 29.24 8.95
CA ILE A 429 -11.89 28.59 8.42
C ILE A 429 -10.75 29.60 8.29
N GLU A 430 -11.02 30.84 7.84
CA GLU A 430 -9.99 31.89 7.78
C GLU A 430 -9.47 32.27 9.17
N ASP A 431 -10.31 32.22 10.19
CA ASP A 431 -9.88 32.42 11.57
C ASP A 431 -9.02 31.24 12.08
N LEU A 432 -9.32 30.01 11.68
CA LEU A 432 -8.49 28.84 12.00
C LEU A 432 -7.09 28.91 11.37
N LYS A 433 -6.95 29.48 10.17
CA LYS A 433 -5.65 29.68 9.51
C LYS A 433 -4.70 30.59 10.30
N LYS A 434 -5.22 31.41 11.20
CA LYS A 434 -4.42 32.33 12.03
C LYS A 434 -3.89 31.65 13.30
N LEU A 435 -4.38 30.47 13.65
CA LEU A 435 -3.98 29.75 14.85
C LEU A 435 -2.59 29.11 14.69
N ASP A 436 -1.76 29.26 15.70
CA ASP A 436 -0.46 28.58 15.79
C ASP A 436 -0.58 27.34 16.68
N PHE A 437 -0.92 26.22 16.08
CA PHE A 437 -1.11 24.95 16.79
C PHE A 437 0.14 24.49 17.56
N SER A 438 1.34 24.91 17.14
CA SER A 438 2.59 24.53 17.81
C SER A 438 2.74 25.12 19.21
N LYS A 439 2.02 26.19 19.50
CA LYS A 439 2.02 26.90 20.80
C LYS A 439 0.89 26.52 21.73
N MET A 440 -0.11 25.78 21.24
CA MET A 440 -1.26 25.40 22.05
C MET A 440 -0.85 24.56 23.26
N ASP A 441 -1.48 24.82 24.38
CA ASP A 441 -1.44 23.96 25.56
C ASP A 441 -2.51 22.84 25.48
N VAL A 442 -2.54 21.94 26.48
CA VAL A 442 -3.45 20.80 26.51
C VAL A 442 -4.92 21.23 26.58
N ARG A 443 -5.21 22.35 27.26
CA ARG A 443 -6.58 22.87 27.40
C ARG A 443 -7.06 23.47 26.09
N GLU A 444 -6.20 24.25 25.43
CA GLU A 444 -6.49 24.83 24.12
C GLU A 444 -6.70 23.74 23.06
N CYS A 445 -5.88 22.68 23.09
CA CYS A 445 -6.09 21.51 22.22
C CYS A 445 -7.45 20.85 22.48
N ARG A 446 -7.84 20.64 23.73
CA ARG A 446 -9.15 20.09 24.10
C ARG A 446 -10.30 20.95 23.56
N ASP A 447 -10.23 22.25 23.81
CA ASP A 447 -11.29 23.18 23.46
C ASP A 447 -11.43 23.29 21.93
N PHE A 448 -10.31 23.27 21.21
CA PHE A 448 -10.29 23.21 19.76
C PHE A 448 -10.91 21.91 19.21
N ILE A 449 -10.57 20.74 19.78
CA ILE A 449 -11.13 19.45 19.33
C ILE A 449 -12.65 19.43 19.54
N ILE A 450 -13.14 19.92 20.67
CA ILE A 450 -14.59 20.04 20.93
C ILE A 450 -15.23 20.99 19.91
N TYR A 451 -14.64 22.17 19.70
CA TYR A 451 -15.14 23.15 18.74
C TYR A 451 -15.19 22.60 17.33
N SER A 452 -14.11 21.94 16.87
CA SER A 452 -14.02 21.37 15.52
C SER A 452 -15.03 20.24 15.29
N TYR A 453 -15.30 19.44 16.31
CA TYR A 453 -16.31 18.38 16.25
C TYR A 453 -17.72 18.95 16.06
N GLU A 454 -18.09 20.00 16.80
CA GLU A 454 -19.39 20.67 16.64
C GLU A 454 -19.48 21.46 15.33
N LEU A 455 -18.40 22.08 14.88
CA LEU A 455 -18.33 22.75 13.59
C LEU A 455 -18.52 21.75 12.44
N THR A 456 -17.89 20.58 12.52
CA THR A 456 -18.08 19.48 11.57
C THR A 456 -19.56 19.10 11.45
N LYS A 457 -20.24 18.92 12.57
CA LYS A 457 -21.68 18.57 12.59
C LYS A 457 -22.55 19.66 11.94
N ARG A 458 -22.30 20.93 12.26
CA ARG A 458 -23.06 22.06 11.67
C ARG A 458 -22.83 22.12 10.16
N LEU A 459 -21.58 22.15 9.73
CA LEU A 459 -21.24 22.21 8.31
C LEU A 459 -21.88 21.06 7.52
N CYS A 460 -21.82 19.84 8.05
CA CYS A 460 -22.38 18.68 7.37
C CYS A 460 -23.91 18.73 7.30
N TYR A 461 -24.57 19.16 8.37
CA TYR A 461 -26.02 19.31 8.36
C TYR A 461 -26.50 20.32 7.30
N ASP A 462 -25.89 21.52 7.25
CA ASP A 462 -26.23 22.57 6.30
C ASP A 462 -25.92 22.16 4.86
N ARG A 463 -24.77 21.56 4.64
CA ARG A 463 -24.37 21.00 3.34
C ARG A 463 -25.37 19.95 2.83
N PHE A 464 -25.73 18.98 3.64
CA PHE A 464 -26.67 17.93 3.27
C PHE A 464 -28.06 18.49 3.03
N LYS A 465 -28.52 19.42 3.87
CA LYS A 465 -29.87 19.98 3.79
C LYS A 465 -30.04 20.92 2.61
N TYR A 466 -29.10 21.80 2.37
CA TYR A 466 -29.32 22.91 1.44
C TYR A 466 -28.52 22.76 0.12
N ALA A 467 -27.39 22.07 0.10
CA ALA A 467 -26.57 21.94 -1.10
C ALA A 467 -26.73 20.60 -1.82
N LEU A 468 -26.75 19.47 -1.11
CA LEU A 468 -26.77 18.15 -1.77
C LEU A 468 -28.17 17.75 -2.24
N PHE A 469 -29.22 17.99 -1.44
CA PHE A 469 -30.54 17.53 -1.78
C PHE A 469 -31.16 18.22 -3.01
N PRO A 470 -31.05 19.52 -3.22
CA PRO A 470 -31.57 20.15 -4.42
C PRO A 470 -30.98 19.57 -5.73
N SER A 471 -29.72 19.19 -5.72
CA SER A 471 -29.04 18.58 -6.89
C SER A 471 -29.60 17.20 -7.26
N VAL A 472 -30.14 16.45 -6.31
CA VAL A 472 -30.76 15.13 -6.57
C VAL A 472 -32.03 15.26 -7.39
N LEU A 473 -32.71 16.41 -7.32
CA LEU A 473 -33.91 16.69 -8.11
C LEU A 473 -33.64 17.00 -9.59
N ALA A 474 -32.40 17.01 -9.99
CA ALA A 474 -31.96 17.27 -11.37
C ALA A 474 -32.35 16.17 -12.39
N LYS A 475 -32.98 15.05 -11.96
CA LYS A 475 -33.54 14.03 -12.89
C LYS A 475 -34.45 14.62 -13.99
N ASP A 476 -35.14 15.71 -13.72
CA ASP A 476 -35.93 16.43 -14.72
C ASP A 476 -35.08 17.08 -15.80
N LEU A 477 -33.81 17.46 -15.50
CA LEU A 477 -32.85 18.05 -16.43
C LEU A 477 -32.26 17.01 -17.36
N GLU A 478 -32.12 15.76 -16.91
CA GLU A 478 -31.66 14.64 -17.75
C GLU A 478 -32.53 14.51 -19.02
N ARG A 479 -33.85 14.65 -18.88
CA ARG A 479 -34.79 14.64 -20.03
C ARG A 479 -34.67 15.87 -20.92
N ALA A 480 -34.20 16.98 -20.38
CA ALA A 480 -34.04 18.22 -21.13
C ALA A 480 -32.75 18.13 -22.01
N VAL A 481 -31.64 17.73 -21.43
CA VAL A 481 -30.36 17.61 -22.15
C VAL A 481 -30.43 16.52 -23.24
N LYS A 482 -31.08 15.39 -22.96
CA LYS A 482 -31.29 14.31 -23.95
C LYS A 482 -32.13 14.72 -25.17
N LYS A 483 -32.84 15.85 -25.10
CA LYS A 483 -33.51 16.39 -26.29
C LYS A 483 -32.57 17.21 -27.17
N VAL A 484 -31.46 17.67 -26.65
CA VAL A 484 -30.38 18.30 -27.41
C VAL A 484 -29.62 17.22 -28.15
N ASP A 485 -29.13 16.23 -27.39
CA ASP A 485 -28.44 15.07 -27.90
C ASP A 485 -28.70 13.88 -26.96
N GLU A 486 -29.06 12.72 -27.51
CA GLU A 486 -29.28 11.50 -26.70
C GLU A 486 -28.03 11.03 -25.94
N SER A 487 -26.84 11.42 -26.41
CA SER A 487 -25.57 11.13 -25.75
C SER A 487 -25.32 12.01 -24.53
N TYR A 488 -25.99 13.17 -24.40
CA TYR A 488 -25.77 14.07 -23.27
C TYR A 488 -26.44 13.57 -22.00
N THR A 489 -25.77 13.87 -20.89
CA THR A 489 -26.28 13.63 -19.53
C THR A 489 -26.47 14.95 -18.82
N VAL A 490 -27.22 14.96 -17.72
CA VAL A 490 -27.37 16.15 -16.88
C VAL A 490 -26.04 16.73 -16.40
N TYR A 491 -24.99 15.92 -16.35
CA TYR A 491 -23.65 16.31 -15.89
C TYR A 491 -22.85 17.09 -16.94
N ASP A 492 -23.25 17.03 -18.21
CA ASP A 492 -22.68 17.90 -19.25
C ASP A 492 -22.96 19.37 -18.98
N LEU A 493 -23.97 19.65 -18.15
CA LEU A 493 -24.25 20.99 -17.63
C LEU A 493 -23.20 21.50 -16.62
N TYR A 494 -22.25 20.66 -16.14
CA TYR A 494 -21.16 21.09 -15.26
C TYR A 494 -19.92 21.58 -16.02
N ARG A 495 -19.91 21.48 -17.34
CA ARG A 495 -18.79 21.98 -18.15
C ARG A 495 -18.52 23.45 -17.85
N ASN A 496 -17.23 23.81 -17.85
CA ASN A 496 -16.77 25.18 -17.59
C ASN A 496 -17.22 25.77 -16.24
N LEU A 497 -17.41 24.91 -15.20
CA LEU A 497 -17.63 25.39 -13.85
C LEU A 497 -16.29 25.74 -13.19
N ASP A 498 -16.23 26.93 -12.62
CA ASP A 498 -15.13 27.36 -11.78
C ASP A 498 -15.45 27.04 -10.31
N ASN A 499 -14.57 26.28 -9.66
CA ASN A 499 -14.67 25.95 -8.25
C ASN A 499 -13.27 25.77 -7.63
N LYS A 500 -13.17 25.76 -6.29
CA LYS A 500 -11.87 25.68 -5.60
C LYS A 500 -11.09 24.42 -5.92
N THR A 501 -11.75 23.32 -6.21
CA THR A 501 -11.10 22.04 -6.60
C THR A 501 -10.45 22.14 -7.99
N ALA A 502 -11.14 22.75 -8.96
CA ALA A 502 -10.60 22.98 -10.29
C ALA A 502 -9.39 23.97 -10.25
N VAL A 503 -9.36 24.89 -9.30
CA VAL A 503 -8.22 25.79 -9.08
C VAL A 503 -6.97 24.98 -8.68
N VAL A 504 -7.09 23.96 -7.81
CA VAL A 504 -5.94 23.11 -7.41
C VAL A 504 -5.33 22.41 -8.61
N SER A 505 -6.16 21.79 -9.48
CA SER A 505 -5.68 21.11 -10.69
C SER A 505 -4.96 22.09 -11.63
N ARG A 506 -5.52 23.29 -11.84
CA ARG A 506 -4.88 24.34 -12.67
C ARG A 506 -3.57 24.84 -12.05
N ASP A 507 -3.46 24.94 -10.74
CA ASP A 507 -2.21 25.31 -10.06
C ASP A 507 -1.13 24.24 -10.29
N VAL A 508 -1.47 22.95 -10.26
CA VAL A 508 -0.55 21.85 -10.60
C VAL A 508 -0.15 21.89 -12.08
N GLU A 509 -1.10 22.09 -13.00
CA GLU A 509 -0.82 22.25 -14.44
C GLU A 509 0.13 23.43 -14.69
N ARG A 510 -0.08 24.55 -13.99
CA ARG A 510 0.79 25.74 -14.08
C ARG A 510 2.20 25.44 -13.58
N LEU A 511 2.35 24.72 -12.47
CA LEU A 511 3.65 24.30 -11.97
C LEU A 511 4.34 23.36 -12.97
N ALA A 512 3.62 22.39 -13.54
CA ALA A 512 4.15 21.49 -14.55
C ALA A 512 4.60 22.24 -15.82
N ALA A 513 3.83 23.25 -16.25
CA ALA A 513 4.20 24.10 -17.38
C ALA A 513 5.49 24.90 -17.12
N GLU A 514 5.73 25.36 -15.88
CA GLU A 514 6.99 26.02 -15.53
C GLU A 514 8.17 25.04 -15.52
N VAL A 515 7.95 23.79 -15.05
CA VAL A 515 8.99 22.75 -15.12
C VAL A 515 9.35 22.41 -16.56
N LYS A 516 8.37 22.34 -17.49
CA LYS A 516 8.62 22.11 -18.94
C LYS A 516 9.54 23.14 -19.57
N LYS A 517 9.62 24.37 -19.05
CA LYS A 517 10.49 25.44 -19.59
C LYS A 517 11.96 25.24 -19.24
N ASN A 518 12.29 24.39 -18.28
CA ASN A 518 13.66 24.16 -17.81
C ASN A 518 14.03 22.69 -17.96
N GLU A 519 14.82 22.34 -18.97
CA GLU A 519 15.20 20.97 -19.29
C GLU A 519 15.97 20.27 -18.17
N GLU A 520 16.79 20.96 -17.38
CA GLU A 520 17.51 20.36 -16.26
C GLU A 520 16.55 20.06 -15.09
N LEU A 521 15.66 21.00 -14.76
CA LEU A 521 14.62 20.79 -13.75
C LEU A 521 13.66 19.65 -14.18
N LYS A 522 13.30 19.58 -15.46
CA LYS A 522 12.50 18.49 -16.03
C LYS A 522 13.20 17.14 -15.84
N LYS A 523 14.49 17.05 -16.13
CA LYS A 523 15.28 15.84 -15.90
C LYS A 523 15.31 15.45 -14.42
N SER A 524 15.57 16.38 -13.51
CA SER A 524 15.59 16.15 -12.07
C SER A 524 14.23 15.62 -11.56
N LEU A 525 13.13 16.16 -12.04
CA LEU A 525 11.79 15.70 -11.69
C LEU A 525 11.52 14.30 -12.24
N ILE A 526 11.85 14.03 -13.51
CA ILE A 526 11.66 12.73 -14.13
C ILE A 526 12.56 11.67 -13.46
N SER A 527 13.78 12.05 -13.06
CA SER A 527 14.73 11.16 -12.37
C SER A 527 14.29 10.77 -10.95
N GLY A 528 13.23 11.39 -10.42
CA GLY A 528 12.72 11.06 -9.10
C GLY A 528 13.56 11.65 -7.97
N GLU A 529 14.24 12.79 -8.23
CA GLU A 529 14.85 13.55 -7.15
C GLU A 529 13.77 14.02 -6.16
N SER A 530 14.14 14.05 -4.86
CA SER A 530 13.22 14.50 -3.81
C SER A 530 12.87 15.98 -3.93
N TYR A 531 11.72 16.36 -3.39
CA TYR A 531 11.28 17.75 -3.30
C TYR A 531 12.36 18.66 -2.68
N GLU A 532 13.01 18.18 -1.61
CA GLU A 532 14.07 18.93 -0.94
C GLU A 532 15.27 19.16 -1.84
N SER A 533 15.71 18.12 -2.59
CA SER A 533 16.82 18.21 -3.55
C SER A 533 16.51 19.21 -4.67
N ILE A 534 15.33 19.09 -5.29
CA ILE A 534 14.89 19.99 -6.36
C ILE A 534 14.78 21.43 -5.87
N CYS A 535 14.15 21.65 -4.72
CA CYS A 535 14.02 23.00 -4.14
C CYS A 535 15.37 23.65 -3.80
N LYS A 536 16.38 22.86 -3.44
CA LYS A 536 17.73 23.35 -3.18
C LYS A 536 18.45 23.79 -4.46
N GLN A 537 18.21 23.08 -5.55
CA GLN A 537 18.86 23.35 -6.84
C GLN A 537 18.15 24.45 -7.65
N TYR A 538 16.81 24.55 -7.51
CA TYR A 538 15.96 25.43 -8.33
C TYR A 538 15.13 26.40 -7.46
N PRO A 539 15.69 27.54 -7.03
CA PRO A 539 15.01 28.49 -6.13
C PRO A 539 13.70 29.07 -6.67
N ASP A 540 13.58 29.26 -7.98
CA ASP A 540 12.34 29.76 -8.58
C ASP A 540 11.22 28.73 -8.53
N PHE A 541 11.52 27.45 -8.78
CA PHE A 541 10.58 26.37 -8.57
C PHE A 541 10.17 26.27 -7.09
N LYS A 542 11.14 26.35 -6.17
CA LYS A 542 10.89 26.35 -4.73
C LYS A 542 9.82 27.38 -4.34
N ARG A 543 9.98 28.62 -4.80
CA ARG A 543 9.02 29.70 -4.49
C ARG A 543 7.61 29.37 -4.97
N LEU A 544 7.47 28.82 -6.18
CA LEU A 544 6.17 28.46 -6.75
C LEU A 544 5.56 27.26 -6.02
N ALA A 545 6.35 26.25 -5.71
CA ALA A 545 5.91 25.07 -4.97
C ALA A 545 5.52 25.40 -3.53
N GLU A 546 6.26 26.27 -2.84
CA GLU A 546 5.90 26.77 -1.51
C GLU A 546 4.61 27.58 -1.53
N ASP A 547 4.35 28.39 -2.59
CA ASP A 547 3.07 29.09 -2.73
C ASP A 547 1.91 28.11 -2.94
N PHE A 548 2.13 27.06 -3.73
CA PHE A 548 1.16 25.98 -3.87
C PHE A 548 0.90 25.27 -2.54
N LEU A 549 1.92 24.87 -1.82
CA LEU A 549 1.80 24.19 -0.52
C LEU A 549 1.12 25.09 0.52
N ARG A 550 1.38 26.37 0.52
CA ARG A 550 0.71 27.32 1.41
C ARG A 550 -0.80 27.38 1.15
N LYS A 551 -1.23 27.31 -0.12
CA LYS A 551 -2.64 27.38 -0.52
C LYS A 551 -3.35 26.03 -0.40
N ASN A 552 -2.69 24.94 -0.81
CA ASN A 552 -3.29 23.65 -1.04
C ASN A 552 -2.65 22.52 -0.19
N GLY A 553 -1.67 22.85 0.66
CA GLY A 553 -0.87 21.86 1.40
C GLY A 553 -1.65 20.97 2.37
N PHE A 554 -2.86 21.37 2.75
CA PHE A 554 -3.77 20.59 3.57
C PHE A 554 -4.44 19.42 2.80
N LYS A 555 -4.43 19.47 1.48
CA LYS A 555 -4.98 18.37 0.66
C LYS A 555 -4.23 17.07 0.92
N SER A 556 -4.97 15.98 0.96
CA SER A 556 -4.44 14.64 1.18
C SER A 556 -5.09 13.64 0.24
N ASP A 557 -4.57 12.42 0.25
CA ASP A 557 -5.27 11.29 -0.31
C ASP A 557 -6.66 11.18 0.30
N TYR A 558 -7.64 10.88 -0.53
CA TYR A 558 -9.00 10.57 -0.09
C TYR A 558 -9.67 11.67 0.73
N ASN A 559 -9.39 12.93 0.37
CA ASN A 559 -10.06 14.11 0.91
C ASN A 559 -9.93 14.30 2.43
N CYS A 560 -8.81 13.94 3.03
CA CYS A 560 -8.49 14.14 4.46
C CYS A 560 -9.45 13.48 5.47
N TYR A 561 -10.32 12.59 5.09
CA TYR A 561 -11.25 11.92 6.01
C TYR A 561 -10.59 10.90 6.94
N CYS A 562 -9.33 10.59 6.72
CA CYS A 562 -8.59 9.60 7.47
C CYS A 562 -7.28 10.18 8.00
N ILE A 563 -7.03 9.98 9.28
CA ILE A 563 -5.79 10.40 9.94
C ILE A 563 -4.56 9.71 9.32
N ASP A 564 -4.72 8.50 8.79
CA ASP A 564 -3.63 7.79 8.13
C ASP A 564 -3.24 8.39 6.76
N ALA A 565 -4.12 9.16 6.11
CA ALA A 565 -3.80 9.85 4.88
C ALA A 565 -2.68 10.90 5.09
N LYS A 566 -1.83 11.10 4.08
CA LYS A 566 -0.77 12.11 4.13
C LYS A 566 -1.20 13.35 3.37
N THR A 567 -0.94 14.53 3.93
CA THR A 567 -1.15 15.81 3.23
C THR A 567 0.06 16.19 2.38
N PHE A 568 -0.09 17.13 1.44
CA PHE A 568 1.06 17.65 0.69
C PHE A 568 2.12 18.31 1.59
N VAL A 569 1.73 18.90 2.73
CA VAL A 569 2.71 19.45 3.69
C VAL A 569 3.49 18.34 4.38
N GLU A 570 2.84 17.20 4.68
CA GLU A 570 3.48 16.05 5.33
C GLU A 570 4.36 15.25 4.36
N ASP A 571 4.04 15.27 3.06
CA ASP A 571 4.75 14.56 2.01
C ASP A 571 4.78 15.40 0.71
N PRO A 572 5.69 16.38 0.61
CA PRO A 572 5.77 17.25 -0.57
C PRO A 572 6.19 16.53 -1.86
N ASP A 573 6.82 15.36 -1.77
CA ASP A 573 7.19 14.56 -2.95
C ASP A 573 5.95 14.13 -3.77
N ARG A 574 4.79 14.04 -3.14
CA ARG A 574 3.51 13.80 -3.83
C ARG A 574 3.20 14.85 -4.88
N LEU A 575 3.52 16.13 -4.64
CA LEU A 575 3.34 17.18 -5.63
C LEU A 575 4.17 16.90 -6.88
N LEU A 576 5.41 16.44 -6.70
CA LEU A 576 6.28 16.05 -7.81
C LEU A 576 5.71 14.86 -8.59
N ASN A 577 5.20 13.86 -7.87
CA ASN A 577 4.61 12.66 -8.48
C ASN A 577 3.38 12.99 -9.35
N ILE A 578 2.53 13.92 -8.89
CA ILE A 578 1.37 14.38 -9.66
C ILE A 578 1.78 15.21 -10.88
N MET A 579 2.84 16.00 -10.77
CA MET A 579 3.34 16.82 -11.89
C MET A 579 4.05 15.99 -12.95
N LYS A 580 4.69 14.88 -12.56
CA LYS A 580 5.53 14.06 -13.45
C LYS A 580 4.83 13.63 -14.74
N PRO A 581 3.62 13.05 -14.72
CA PRO A 581 2.88 12.72 -15.95
C PRO A 581 2.62 13.95 -16.83
N LEU A 582 2.24 15.09 -16.23
CA LEU A 582 1.98 16.32 -16.96
C LEU A 582 3.23 16.88 -17.65
N VAL A 583 4.39 16.69 -17.03
CA VAL A 583 5.68 17.19 -17.58
C VAL A 583 6.17 16.29 -18.72
N ILE A 584 5.89 14.99 -18.68
CA ILE A 584 6.29 14.02 -19.71
C ILE A 584 5.43 14.17 -20.97
N LEU A 585 4.15 14.53 -20.80
CA LEU A 585 3.21 14.65 -21.92
C LEU A 585 3.48 15.91 -22.77
N GLU A 586 3.39 15.74 -24.08
CA GLU A 586 3.24 16.88 -25.00
C GLU A 586 1.80 17.40 -24.92
N ASP A 587 1.62 18.72 -25.05
CA ASP A 587 0.32 19.38 -24.98
C ASP A 587 -0.54 18.95 -26.18
N GLU A 588 -1.38 17.93 -26.02
CA GLU A 588 -2.41 17.55 -27.00
C GLU A 588 -3.65 18.44 -26.77
N LYS A 589 -4.22 18.94 -27.85
CA LYS A 589 -5.48 19.70 -27.84
C LYS A 589 -6.59 18.84 -27.25
N LYS A 590 -7.27 19.37 -26.24
CA LYS A 590 -8.56 18.83 -25.75
C LYS A 590 -9.50 18.71 -26.98
N GLY A 591 -10.13 17.54 -27.15
CA GLY A 591 -11.06 17.30 -28.24
C GLY A 591 -12.19 18.35 -28.26
N ASP A 592 -12.73 18.65 -29.45
CA ASP A 592 -13.87 19.55 -29.67
C ASP A 592 -15.15 18.95 -29.03
N MET A 593 -15.31 19.10 -27.73
CA MET A 593 -16.59 18.83 -27.06
C MET A 593 -17.41 20.10 -27.02
N ALA A 594 -18.71 19.99 -27.33
CA ALA A 594 -19.64 21.11 -27.27
C ALA A 594 -19.52 21.85 -25.93
N ASP A 595 -19.46 23.18 -26.00
CA ASP A 595 -19.34 24.04 -24.82
C ASP A 595 -20.69 24.09 -24.07
N PHE A 596 -20.67 24.52 -22.81
CA PHE A 596 -21.89 24.73 -22.03
C PHE A 596 -22.85 25.73 -22.72
N GLU A 597 -22.32 26.79 -23.34
CA GLU A 597 -23.13 27.79 -24.04
C GLU A 597 -23.81 27.21 -25.31
N ASP A 598 -23.20 26.25 -25.98
CA ASP A 598 -23.81 25.55 -27.11
C ASP A 598 -25.03 24.74 -26.66
N ILE A 599 -24.91 24.00 -25.55
CA ILE A 599 -26.02 23.24 -24.94
C ILE A 599 -27.16 24.19 -24.55
N MET A 600 -26.85 25.37 -23.97
CA MET A 600 -27.83 26.36 -23.57
C MET A 600 -28.52 27.02 -24.76
N GLY A 601 -27.77 27.21 -25.86
CA GLY A 601 -28.33 27.71 -27.14
C GLY A 601 -29.35 26.73 -27.72
N GLU A 602 -29.01 25.47 -27.81
CA GLU A 602 -29.92 24.41 -28.29
C GLU A 602 -31.15 24.23 -27.40
N LEU A 603 -30.97 24.26 -26.07
CA LEU A 603 -32.11 24.21 -25.13
C LEU A 603 -33.03 25.39 -25.30
N ARG A 604 -32.50 26.60 -25.59
CA ARG A 604 -33.30 27.77 -25.88
C ARG A 604 -34.16 27.55 -27.14
N ASN A 605 -33.58 26.99 -28.20
CA ASN A 605 -34.30 26.70 -29.44
C ASN A 605 -35.41 25.65 -29.22
N ILE A 606 -35.10 24.57 -28.43
CA ILE A 606 -36.06 23.47 -28.19
C ILE A 606 -37.22 23.91 -27.31
N TYR A 607 -36.97 24.71 -26.30
CA TYR A 607 -37.98 25.03 -25.27
C TYR A 607 -38.68 26.38 -25.43
N GLY A 608 -38.21 27.30 -26.27
CA GLY A 608 -38.81 28.57 -26.57
C GLY A 608 -39.25 29.32 -25.30
N ASP A 609 -40.53 29.67 -25.20
CA ASP A 609 -41.09 30.39 -24.04
C ASP A 609 -40.94 29.65 -22.69
N LYS A 610 -40.72 28.36 -22.70
CA LYS A 610 -40.47 27.57 -21.47
C LYS A 610 -39.01 27.57 -21.05
N PHE A 611 -38.11 28.09 -21.86
CA PHE A 611 -36.67 28.11 -21.59
C PHE A 611 -36.29 28.79 -20.28
N PRO A 612 -36.87 29.96 -19.89
CA PRO A 612 -36.52 30.62 -18.63
C PRO A 612 -36.69 29.72 -17.42
N LYS A 613 -37.68 28.86 -17.38
CA LYS A 613 -37.90 27.90 -16.29
C LYS A 613 -36.87 26.82 -16.24
N ILE A 614 -36.40 26.34 -17.40
CA ILE A 614 -35.36 25.30 -17.51
C ILE A 614 -34.01 25.91 -17.17
N LYS A 615 -33.73 27.11 -17.73
CA LYS A 615 -32.51 27.87 -17.42
C LYS A 615 -32.34 28.06 -15.91
N ARG A 616 -33.35 28.50 -15.19
CA ARG A 616 -33.31 28.68 -13.74
C ARG A 616 -32.99 27.39 -12.99
N ARG A 617 -33.51 26.24 -13.46
CA ARG A 617 -33.16 24.92 -12.88
C ARG A 617 -31.73 24.53 -13.15
N ILE A 618 -31.21 24.81 -14.35
CA ILE A 618 -29.82 24.56 -14.72
C ILE A 618 -28.89 25.43 -13.87
N GLU A 619 -29.20 26.72 -13.73
CA GLU A 619 -28.43 27.63 -12.90
C GLU A 619 -28.39 27.17 -11.44
N ALA A 620 -29.53 26.75 -10.87
CA ALA A 620 -29.58 26.18 -9.54
C ALA A 620 -28.76 24.90 -9.42
N PHE A 621 -28.88 24.00 -10.39
CA PHE A 621 -28.11 22.74 -10.43
C PHE A 621 -26.60 23.00 -10.45
N ARG A 622 -26.11 23.93 -11.26
CA ARG A 622 -24.70 24.36 -11.30
C ARG A 622 -24.28 25.01 -9.99
N TYR A 623 -25.09 25.91 -9.43
CA TYR A 623 -24.81 26.58 -8.17
C TYR A 623 -24.64 25.58 -7.00
N PHE A 624 -25.55 24.63 -6.86
CA PHE A 624 -25.47 23.63 -5.78
C PHE A 624 -24.28 22.71 -5.96
N HIS A 625 -23.84 22.46 -7.20
CA HIS A 625 -22.61 21.72 -7.44
C HIS A 625 -21.39 22.52 -6.96
N ILE A 626 -21.29 23.79 -7.28
CA ILE A 626 -20.19 24.66 -6.80
C ILE A 626 -20.17 24.65 -5.27
N VAL A 627 -21.31 24.89 -4.62
CA VAL A 627 -21.39 24.88 -3.14
C VAL A 627 -21.00 23.52 -2.55
N ARG A 628 -21.33 22.43 -3.22
CA ARG A 628 -20.91 21.09 -2.80
C ARG A 628 -19.38 20.95 -2.80
N GLU A 629 -18.72 21.39 -3.85
CA GLU A 629 -17.26 21.32 -3.99
C GLU A 629 -16.56 22.28 -3.02
N GLU A 630 -17.03 23.50 -2.91
CA GLU A 630 -16.46 24.50 -2.01
C GLU A 630 -16.66 24.15 -0.53
N SER A 631 -17.83 23.65 -0.13
CA SER A 631 -18.04 23.16 1.23
C SER A 631 -17.21 21.93 1.55
N GLN A 632 -16.88 21.11 0.55
CA GLN A 632 -15.93 20.01 0.68
C GLN A 632 -14.52 20.54 0.97
N TYR A 633 -14.07 21.55 0.25
CA TYR A 633 -12.79 22.21 0.47
C TYR A 633 -12.66 22.78 1.88
N LEU A 634 -13.71 23.45 2.39
CA LEU A 634 -13.73 23.97 3.76
C LEU A 634 -13.61 22.84 4.79
N TRP A 635 -14.30 21.75 4.55
CA TRP A 635 -14.27 20.58 5.41
C TRP A 635 -12.89 19.93 5.48
N GLU A 636 -12.26 19.69 4.34
CA GLU A 636 -10.91 19.14 4.30
C GLU A 636 -9.90 20.04 5.04
N THR A 637 -10.04 21.36 4.89
CA THR A 637 -9.23 22.33 5.64
C THR A 637 -9.45 22.21 7.14
N LEU A 638 -10.68 22.02 7.61
CA LEU A 638 -11.00 21.81 9.02
C LEU A 638 -10.32 20.54 9.55
N PHE A 639 -10.41 19.43 8.82
CA PHE A 639 -9.78 18.17 9.21
C PHE A 639 -8.25 18.26 9.25
N TYR A 640 -7.64 19.02 8.38
CA TYR A 640 -6.21 19.31 8.45
C TYR A 640 -5.85 19.96 9.79
N TYR A 641 -6.63 20.94 10.26
CA TYR A 641 -6.37 21.57 11.56
C TYR A 641 -6.67 20.65 12.74
N VAL A 642 -7.65 19.77 12.65
CA VAL A 642 -7.86 18.70 13.64
C VAL A 642 -6.61 17.83 13.76
N ARG A 643 -6.01 17.43 12.65
CA ARG A 643 -4.76 16.66 12.63
C ARG A 643 -3.62 17.41 13.31
N GLN A 644 -3.43 18.71 12.99
CA GLN A 644 -2.39 19.53 13.62
C GLN A 644 -2.59 19.63 15.14
N CYS A 645 -3.83 19.80 15.58
CA CYS A 645 -4.15 19.86 16.99
C CYS A 645 -3.90 18.52 17.71
N VAL A 646 -4.34 17.41 17.13
CA VAL A 646 -4.11 16.07 17.70
C VAL A 646 -2.61 15.75 17.74
N LYS A 647 -1.85 16.11 16.70
CA LYS A 647 -0.39 15.99 16.66
C LYS A 647 0.26 16.78 17.80
N ARG A 648 -0.18 18.03 18.02
CA ARG A 648 0.30 18.87 19.13
C ARG A 648 -0.03 18.26 20.49
N ALA A 649 -1.26 17.80 20.68
CA ALA A 649 -1.67 17.13 21.90
C ALA A 649 -0.83 15.86 22.19
N ASN A 650 -0.51 15.11 21.13
CA ASN A 650 0.36 13.93 21.22
C ASN A 650 1.78 14.29 21.69
N VAL A 651 2.36 15.36 21.14
CA VAL A 651 3.66 15.87 21.60
C VAL A 651 3.61 16.25 23.10
N LEU A 652 2.54 16.91 23.52
CA LEU A 652 2.39 17.34 24.90
C LEU A 652 2.23 16.18 25.89
N LEU A 653 1.53 15.11 25.50
CA LEU A 653 1.18 13.99 26.39
C LEU A 653 2.09 12.77 26.25
N LEU A 654 2.63 12.51 25.05
CA LEU A 654 3.44 11.34 24.71
C LEU A 654 4.89 11.68 24.35
N GLY A 655 5.24 12.97 24.19
CA GLY A 655 6.61 13.43 23.88
C GLY A 655 7.08 13.16 22.46
N ASN A 656 6.19 12.74 21.53
CA ASN A 656 6.54 12.46 20.14
C ASN A 656 5.45 12.94 19.17
N GLU A 657 5.78 13.02 17.89
CA GLU A 657 4.88 13.49 16.83
C GLU A 657 3.99 12.38 16.22
N ASP A 658 4.21 11.11 16.59
CA ASP A 658 3.45 9.99 16.02
C ASP A 658 2.06 9.86 16.67
N PHE A 659 1.21 10.84 16.35
CA PHE A 659 -0.18 10.84 16.82
C PHE A 659 -1.02 9.69 16.21
N LYS A 660 -0.59 9.10 15.10
CA LYS A 660 -1.24 7.94 14.48
C LYS A 660 -1.12 6.71 15.37
N ALA A 661 0.08 6.43 15.88
CA ALA A 661 0.27 5.38 16.88
C ALA A 661 -0.15 5.82 18.29
N GLY A 662 -0.41 7.11 18.51
CA GLY A 662 -0.79 7.70 19.81
C GLY A 662 -2.29 8.00 19.91
N LEU A 663 -2.59 9.26 20.18
CA LEU A 663 -3.92 9.74 20.58
C LEU A 663 -5.03 9.53 19.54
N ALA A 664 -4.72 9.33 18.26
CA ALA A 664 -5.71 9.01 17.24
C ALA A 664 -6.41 7.66 17.47
N ASN A 665 -5.85 6.80 18.31
CA ASN A 665 -6.46 5.54 18.72
C ASN A 665 -7.43 5.67 19.89
N LEU A 666 -7.64 6.87 20.43
CA LEU A 666 -8.68 7.14 21.42
C LEU A 666 -9.96 7.60 20.72
N PHE A 667 -11.11 7.12 21.18
CA PHE A 667 -12.38 7.67 20.79
C PHE A 667 -12.50 9.13 21.24
N PHE A 668 -13.33 9.93 20.57
CA PHE A 668 -13.50 11.35 20.86
C PHE A 668 -13.73 11.62 22.36
N ARG A 669 -14.63 10.86 23.01
CA ARG A 669 -14.88 11.01 24.45
C ARG A 669 -13.64 10.69 25.29
N GLU A 670 -12.95 9.60 24.99
CA GLU A 670 -11.72 9.20 25.70
C GLU A 670 -10.65 10.28 25.56
N LEU A 671 -10.44 10.78 24.33
CA LEU A 671 -9.48 11.86 24.05
C LEU A 671 -9.81 13.11 24.84
N ILE A 672 -11.08 13.53 24.87
CA ILE A 672 -11.49 14.73 25.64
C ILE A 672 -11.28 14.55 27.14
N GLU A 673 -11.54 13.36 27.69
CA GLU A 673 -11.28 13.03 29.09
C GLU A 673 -9.78 13.05 29.42
N THR A 674 -8.95 12.48 28.53
CA THR A 674 -7.48 12.50 28.65
C THR A 674 -6.95 13.95 28.64
N LEU A 675 -7.40 14.75 27.69
CA LEU A 675 -7.01 16.17 27.60
C LEU A 675 -7.52 17.00 28.79
N ARG A 676 -8.66 16.64 29.41
CA ARG A 676 -9.16 17.27 30.61
C ARG A 676 -8.30 16.98 31.84
N ARG A 677 -7.80 15.74 31.95
CA ARG A 677 -6.83 15.37 33.00
C ARG A 677 -5.48 16.06 32.82
N GLY A 678 -5.09 16.31 31.57
CA GLY A 678 -3.78 16.87 31.24
C GLY A 678 -2.65 15.83 31.27
N GLU A 679 -2.99 14.56 31.41
CA GLU A 679 -2.04 13.43 31.46
C GLU A 679 -2.66 12.17 30.86
N LEU A 680 -1.81 11.26 30.38
CA LEU A 680 -2.21 9.96 29.84
C LEU A 680 -2.27 8.93 30.98
N ALA A 681 -3.47 8.50 31.34
CA ALA A 681 -3.67 7.44 32.33
C ALA A 681 -3.20 6.07 31.80
N GLU A 682 -2.93 5.12 32.68
CA GLU A 682 -2.50 3.78 32.29
C GLU A 682 -3.56 3.06 31.43
N ASP A 683 -4.84 3.24 31.72
CA ASP A 683 -5.94 2.71 30.91
C ASP A 683 -5.93 3.25 29.48
N ASP A 684 -5.59 4.54 29.28
CA ASP A 684 -5.48 5.13 27.95
C ASP A 684 -4.33 4.48 27.14
N LYS A 685 -3.17 4.22 27.79
CA LYS A 685 -2.04 3.54 27.16
C LYS A 685 -2.39 2.14 26.72
N ILE A 686 -3.06 1.37 27.57
CA ILE A 686 -3.54 0.01 27.27
C ILE A 686 -4.46 0.03 26.05
N LYS A 687 -5.40 0.99 25.98
CA LYS A 687 -6.32 1.13 24.84
C LYS A 687 -5.56 1.46 23.54
N ILE A 688 -4.63 2.41 23.61
CA ILE A 688 -3.80 2.80 22.46
C ILE A 688 -3.00 1.60 21.96
N GLU A 689 -2.29 0.89 22.83
CA GLU A 689 -1.50 -0.29 22.46
C GLU A 689 -2.37 -1.40 21.86
N LYS A 690 -3.51 -1.70 22.49
CA LYS A 690 -4.43 -2.73 22.03
C LYS A 690 -4.97 -2.43 20.64
N ARG A 691 -5.42 -1.19 20.39
CA ARG A 691 -5.96 -0.77 19.09
C ARG A 691 -4.89 -0.72 18.01
N ASN A 692 -3.65 -0.32 18.35
CA ASN A 692 -2.53 -0.41 17.41
C ASN A 692 -2.21 -1.87 17.06
N LYS A 693 -2.16 -2.76 18.03
CA LYS A 693 -1.94 -4.20 17.81
C LYS A 693 -3.02 -4.81 16.92
N ASN A 694 -4.26 -4.38 17.08
CA ASN A 694 -5.39 -4.88 16.31
C ASN A 694 -5.57 -4.19 14.95
N ARG A 695 -4.79 -3.15 14.66
CA ARG A 695 -4.92 -2.39 13.39
C ARG A 695 -4.85 -3.23 12.13
N PRO A 696 -3.93 -4.22 11.98
CA PRO A 696 -3.90 -5.10 10.83
C PRO A 696 -5.20 -5.92 10.67
N LEU A 697 -5.73 -6.44 11.78
CA LEU A 697 -7.01 -7.17 11.77
C LEU A 697 -8.19 -6.25 11.41
N ALA A 698 -8.22 -5.02 11.95
CA ALA A 698 -9.25 -4.04 11.60
C ALA A 698 -9.29 -3.74 10.10
N ILE A 699 -8.12 -3.60 9.47
CA ILE A 699 -8.00 -3.42 8.02
C ILE A 699 -8.56 -4.65 7.28
N LYS A 700 -8.19 -5.87 7.68
CA LYS A 700 -8.69 -7.10 7.05
C LYS A 700 -10.21 -7.26 7.19
N VAL A 701 -10.78 -6.97 8.35
CA VAL A 701 -12.24 -7.02 8.59
C VAL A 701 -12.96 -5.99 7.70
N TRP A 702 -12.42 -4.78 7.61
CA TRP A 702 -13.00 -3.72 6.77
C TRP A 702 -12.97 -4.09 5.29
N GLU A 703 -11.81 -4.55 4.78
CA GLU A 703 -11.69 -5.02 3.39
C GLU A 703 -12.63 -6.19 3.08
N ALA A 704 -12.73 -7.17 3.97
CA ALA A 704 -13.64 -8.30 3.79
C ALA A 704 -15.11 -7.88 3.84
N SER A 705 -15.47 -6.83 4.60
CA SER A 705 -16.84 -6.31 4.66
C SER A 705 -17.31 -5.69 3.34
N LYS A 706 -16.39 -5.23 2.48
CA LYS A 706 -16.71 -4.78 1.12
C LYS A 706 -17.36 -5.89 0.29
N GLY A 707 -16.95 -7.14 0.47
CA GLY A 707 -17.56 -8.30 -0.18
C GLY A 707 -19.02 -8.56 0.19
N LEU A 708 -19.51 -8.01 1.30
CA LEU A 708 -20.93 -8.08 1.68
C LEU A 708 -21.80 -7.08 0.89
N VAL A 709 -21.18 -6.04 0.35
CA VAL A 709 -21.85 -4.97 -0.37
C VAL A 709 -21.72 -5.15 -1.88
N PHE A 710 -20.54 -5.57 -2.34
CA PHE A 710 -20.24 -5.76 -3.75
C PHE A 710 -20.25 -7.24 -4.13
N ASP A 711 -20.68 -7.56 -5.34
CA ASP A 711 -20.70 -8.95 -5.83
C ASP A 711 -19.32 -9.34 -6.38
N THR A 712 -18.56 -10.13 -5.62
CA THR A 712 -17.17 -10.50 -5.94
C THR A 712 -17.03 -11.76 -6.81
N ALA A 713 -18.13 -12.49 -7.10
CA ALA A 713 -18.07 -13.81 -7.73
C ALA A 713 -18.13 -13.78 -9.28
N GLY A 714 -18.45 -12.66 -9.90
CA GLY A 714 -18.65 -12.56 -11.37
C GLY A 714 -17.37 -12.37 -12.18
N GLU A 715 -17.31 -12.94 -13.41
CA GLU A 715 -16.23 -12.66 -14.37
C GLU A 715 -16.33 -11.22 -14.92
N VAL A 716 -17.51 -10.65 -14.93
CA VAL A 716 -17.83 -9.31 -15.40
C VAL A 716 -18.09 -8.41 -14.21
N LEU A 717 -17.27 -7.37 -14.06
CA LEU A 717 -17.47 -6.34 -13.06
C LEU A 717 -18.62 -5.44 -13.48
N LYS A 718 -19.60 -5.26 -12.60
CA LYS A 718 -20.73 -4.36 -12.81
C LYS A 718 -20.61 -3.18 -11.87
N GLY A 719 -20.74 -1.99 -12.42
CA GLY A 719 -20.67 -0.74 -11.69
C GLY A 719 -21.63 0.29 -12.24
N VAL A 720 -21.39 1.53 -11.87
CA VAL A 720 -22.13 2.68 -12.37
C VAL A 720 -21.45 3.20 -13.62
N SER A 721 -22.23 3.50 -14.67
CA SER A 721 -21.74 4.26 -15.83
C SER A 721 -21.25 5.62 -15.38
N GLY A 722 -19.95 5.80 -15.33
CA GLY A 722 -19.29 7.06 -15.00
C GLY A 722 -19.19 7.99 -16.19
N SER A 723 -18.80 7.45 -17.33
CA SER A 723 -18.73 8.13 -18.63
C SER A 723 -18.92 7.10 -19.73
N ARG A 724 -19.51 7.50 -20.84
CA ARG A 724 -19.92 6.63 -21.94
C ARG A 724 -18.76 6.21 -22.86
N GLY A 725 -19.05 5.22 -23.72
CA GLY A 725 -18.12 4.68 -24.70
C GLY A 725 -17.59 3.31 -24.33
N VAL A 726 -16.83 2.73 -25.25
CA VAL A 726 -16.20 1.42 -25.08
C VAL A 726 -14.72 1.53 -25.41
N ALA A 727 -13.88 1.04 -24.52
CA ALA A 727 -12.43 0.97 -24.75
C ALA A 727 -11.88 -0.41 -24.35
N VAL A 728 -10.81 -0.81 -25.02
CA VAL A 728 -10.02 -1.99 -24.67
C VAL A 728 -8.57 -1.57 -24.58
N GLY A 729 -7.91 -1.94 -23.50
CA GLY A 729 -6.51 -1.57 -23.28
C GLY A 729 -5.87 -2.36 -22.14
N GLU A 730 -4.58 -2.13 -21.97
CA GLU A 730 -3.79 -2.73 -20.90
C GLU A 730 -4.14 -2.07 -19.56
N ALA A 731 -4.47 -2.87 -18.56
CA ALA A 731 -4.72 -2.38 -17.21
C ALA A 731 -3.45 -1.80 -16.59
N CYS A 732 -3.57 -0.58 -16.09
CA CYS A 732 -2.57 0.09 -15.26
C CYS A 732 -3.16 0.20 -13.86
N LEU A 733 -2.73 -0.70 -12.97
CA LEU A 733 -3.21 -0.73 -11.60
C LEU A 733 -2.43 0.31 -10.78
N ILE A 734 -3.13 1.35 -10.35
CA ILE A 734 -2.54 2.49 -9.64
C ILE A 734 -3.21 2.63 -8.27
N LYS A 735 -2.41 2.55 -7.23
CA LYS A 735 -2.87 2.59 -5.84
C LYS A 735 -2.81 3.97 -5.22
N GLY A 736 -1.90 4.81 -5.69
CA GLY A 736 -1.70 6.16 -5.18
C GLY A 736 -0.80 7.00 -6.09
N PRO A 737 -0.59 8.29 -5.77
CA PRO A 737 0.21 9.20 -6.56
C PRO A 737 1.64 8.75 -6.82
N GLU A 738 2.23 7.97 -5.91
CA GLU A 738 3.57 7.38 -6.04
C GLU A 738 3.67 6.39 -7.20
N GLU A 739 2.54 5.85 -7.66
CA GLU A 739 2.46 4.89 -8.77
C GLU A 739 1.98 5.52 -10.10
N PHE A 740 1.77 6.82 -10.18
CA PHE A 740 1.28 7.51 -11.38
C PHE A 740 2.18 7.27 -12.60
N TYR A 741 3.47 7.02 -12.39
CA TYR A 741 4.42 6.67 -13.45
C TYR A 741 4.09 5.38 -14.21
N LYS A 742 3.27 4.50 -13.63
CA LYS A 742 2.80 3.26 -14.28
C LYS A 742 1.78 3.51 -15.40
N MET A 743 1.15 4.70 -15.42
CA MET A 743 0.11 4.99 -16.38
C MET A 743 0.69 5.07 -17.79
N LYS A 744 0.16 4.26 -18.69
CA LYS A 744 0.53 4.22 -20.10
C LYS A 744 -0.52 4.97 -20.93
N LYS A 745 -0.08 5.62 -22.01
CA LYS A 745 -1.01 6.28 -22.95
C LYS A 745 -1.98 5.25 -23.57
N GLY A 746 -3.28 5.49 -23.48
CA GLY A 746 -4.34 4.59 -23.90
C GLY A 746 -4.59 3.40 -22.97
N GLY A 747 -3.87 3.29 -21.86
CA GLY A 747 -4.07 2.25 -20.84
C GLY A 747 -5.39 2.42 -20.10
N ILE A 748 -5.87 1.35 -19.48
CA ILE A 748 -7.05 1.37 -18.63
C ILE A 748 -6.60 1.68 -17.20
N LEU A 749 -6.96 2.86 -16.69
CA LEU A 749 -6.71 3.23 -15.31
C LEU A 749 -7.58 2.37 -14.39
N VAL A 750 -6.95 1.49 -13.62
CA VAL A 750 -7.62 0.67 -12.60
C VAL A 750 -7.17 1.16 -11.23
N CYS A 751 -8.13 1.66 -10.45
CA CYS A 751 -7.83 2.26 -9.15
C CYS A 751 -8.93 2.01 -8.13
N HIS A 752 -8.62 2.29 -6.86
CA HIS A 752 -9.63 2.18 -5.81
C HIS A 752 -10.62 3.34 -5.89
N LEU A 753 -10.10 4.56 -6.00
CA LEU A 753 -10.89 5.77 -6.13
C LEU A 753 -9.99 6.85 -6.75
N THR A 754 -10.56 7.92 -7.29
CA THR A 754 -9.82 9.09 -7.74
C THR A 754 -10.27 10.35 -7.01
N ASP A 755 -9.36 11.27 -6.85
CA ASP A 755 -9.57 12.62 -6.36
C ASP A 755 -8.98 13.64 -7.35
N PRO A 756 -9.06 14.94 -7.12
CA PRO A 756 -8.57 15.95 -8.04
C PRO A 756 -7.09 15.82 -8.43
N GLU A 757 -6.27 15.19 -7.60
CA GLU A 757 -4.86 14.94 -7.87
C GLU A 757 -4.64 13.93 -9.01
N TRP A 758 -5.62 13.06 -9.26
CA TRP A 758 -5.58 12.04 -10.32
C TRP A 758 -5.93 12.58 -11.70
N THR A 759 -6.44 13.82 -11.79
CA THR A 759 -6.84 14.44 -13.08
C THR A 759 -5.80 14.29 -14.18
N PRO A 760 -4.48 14.42 -13.92
CA PRO A 760 -3.47 14.24 -14.96
C PRO A 760 -3.48 12.86 -15.63
N LEU A 761 -3.85 11.80 -14.90
CA LEU A 761 -3.88 10.44 -15.46
C LEU A 761 -4.99 10.24 -16.48
N PHE A 762 -6.07 11.01 -16.38
CA PHE A 762 -7.19 10.90 -17.32
C PHE A 762 -6.82 11.35 -18.73
N SER A 763 -5.85 12.24 -18.87
CA SER A 763 -5.31 12.63 -20.16
C SER A 763 -4.54 11.50 -20.86
N LEU A 764 -4.03 10.53 -20.09
CA LEU A 764 -3.32 9.36 -20.58
C LEU A 764 -4.24 8.16 -20.75
N ALA A 765 -5.28 8.05 -19.93
CA ALA A 765 -6.14 6.89 -19.85
C ALA A 765 -7.00 6.71 -21.11
N GLY A 766 -7.11 5.48 -21.58
CA GLY A 766 -8.11 5.08 -22.58
C GLY A 766 -9.48 4.85 -21.97
N ALA A 767 -9.54 4.46 -20.70
CA ALA A 767 -10.75 4.34 -19.89
C ALA A 767 -10.40 4.26 -18.40
N VAL A 768 -11.42 4.34 -17.54
CA VAL A 768 -11.27 4.25 -16.08
C VAL A 768 -12.16 3.15 -15.50
N VAL A 769 -11.60 2.34 -14.59
CA VAL A 769 -12.35 1.40 -13.76
C VAL A 769 -11.98 1.65 -12.30
N ALA A 770 -12.95 2.04 -11.48
CA ALA A 770 -12.68 2.30 -10.08
C ALA A 770 -13.55 1.44 -9.16
N ASP A 771 -12.94 0.95 -8.06
CA ASP A 771 -13.64 0.15 -7.07
C ASP A 771 -14.79 0.93 -6.44
N THR A 772 -14.60 2.23 -6.22
CA THR A 772 -15.60 3.12 -5.65
C THR A 772 -15.97 4.21 -6.64
N GLY A 773 -17.05 4.92 -6.35
CA GLY A 773 -17.48 6.03 -7.17
C GLY A 773 -18.91 5.87 -7.65
N SER A 774 -19.51 7.02 -7.95
CA SER A 774 -20.86 7.16 -8.46
C SER A 774 -20.85 8.03 -9.71
N ALA A 775 -21.99 8.18 -10.35
CA ALA A 775 -22.13 9.10 -11.49
C ALA A 775 -21.80 10.57 -11.17
N LEU A 776 -21.66 10.92 -9.89
CA LEU A 776 -21.30 12.25 -9.37
C LEU A 776 -19.90 12.31 -8.76
N SER A 777 -19.14 11.20 -8.79
CA SER A 777 -17.79 11.18 -8.25
C SER A 777 -16.82 11.95 -9.14
N HIS A 778 -15.66 12.30 -8.60
CA HIS A 778 -14.57 12.95 -9.34
C HIS A 778 -14.22 12.16 -10.61
N ALA A 779 -14.02 10.83 -10.49
CA ALA A 779 -13.73 9.98 -11.64
C ALA A 779 -14.76 10.12 -12.78
N ALA A 780 -16.05 10.18 -12.44
CA ALA A 780 -17.09 10.33 -13.45
C ALA A 780 -17.04 11.70 -14.15
N ILE A 781 -16.85 12.75 -13.38
CA ILE A 781 -16.81 14.13 -13.88
C ILE A 781 -15.62 14.29 -14.84
N VAL A 782 -14.44 13.93 -14.38
CA VAL A 782 -13.21 14.08 -15.16
C VAL A 782 -13.22 13.16 -16.39
N ALA A 783 -13.67 11.90 -16.26
CA ALA A 783 -13.77 11.00 -17.43
C ALA A 783 -14.67 11.59 -18.53
N ARG A 784 -15.77 12.28 -18.17
CA ARG A 784 -16.61 12.99 -19.15
C ARG A 784 -15.91 14.19 -19.76
N GLU A 785 -15.17 14.96 -18.97
CA GLU A 785 -14.40 16.11 -19.47
C GLU A 785 -13.33 15.68 -20.48
N TYR A 786 -12.74 14.49 -20.27
CA TYR A 786 -11.75 13.91 -21.20
C TYR A 786 -12.37 13.01 -22.29
N GLY A 787 -13.69 12.78 -22.25
CA GLY A 787 -14.38 11.95 -23.24
C GLY A 787 -13.99 10.47 -23.22
N ILE A 788 -13.52 9.93 -22.10
CA ILE A 788 -13.09 8.54 -21.97
C ILE A 788 -14.12 7.70 -21.22
N PRO A 789 -14.32 6.40 -21.58
CA PRO A 789 -15.25 5.52 -20.88
C PRO A 789 -14.87 5.35 -19.40
N ALA A 790 -15.89 5.28 -18.52
CA ALA A 790 -15.64 5.01 -17.11
C ALA A 790 -16.71 4.11 -16.49
N VAL A 791 -16.27 3.11 -15.74
CA VAL A 791 -17.10 2.20 -14.95
C VAL A 791 -16.65 2.28 -13.49
N LEU A 792 -17.54 2.74 -12.61
CA LEU A 792 -17.21 3.11 -11.24
C LEU A 792 -18.05 2.32 -10.23
N GLY A 793 -17.57 2.24 -8.99
CA GLY A 793 -18.30 1.53 -7.93
C GLY A 793 -18.39 0.03 -8.16
N VAL A 794 -17.40 -0.55 -8.83
CA VAL A 794 -17.37 -2.00 -9.11
C VAL A 794 -16.96 -2.83 -7.89
N GLY A 795 -16.36 -2.21 -6.88
CA GLY A 795 -16.08 -2.79 -5.57
C GLY A 795 -14.71 -3.44 -5.42
N TYR A 796 -14.13 -4.02 -6.49
CA TYR A 796 -12.92 -4.83 -6.38
C TYR A 796 -12.13 -5.00 -7.69
N ALA A 797 -12.15 -4.01 -8.57
CA ALA A 797 -11.35 -4.02 -9.79
C ALA A 797 -9.86 -4.15 -9.48
N THR A 798 -9.41 -3.46 -8.43
CA THR A 798 -8.01 -3.46 -7.98
C THR A 798 -7.51 -4.82 -7.48
N THR A 799 -8.39 -5.72 -7.12
CA THR A 799 -8.05 -7.10 -6.74
C THR A 799 -8.29 -8.10 -7.87
N LYS A 800 -9.16 -7.77 -8.81
CA LYS A 800 -9.56 -8.63 -9.93
C LYS A 800 -8.61 -8.53 -11.11
N PHE A 801 -8.22 -7.31 -11.48
CA PHE A 801 -7.28 -7.06 -12.57
C PHE A 801 -5.85 -6.97 -12.03
N LYS A 802 -4.90 -7.27 -12.89
CA LYS A 802 -3.47 -7.13 -12.64
C LYS A 802 -2.88 -6.18 -13.67
N ASP A 803 -1.76 -5.55 -13.35
CA ASP A 803 -1.00 -4.77 -14.32
C ASP A 803 -0.74 -5.61 -15.58
N GLY A 804 -1.02 -5.05 -16.76
CA GLY A 804 -0.84 -5.71 -18.03
C GLY A 804 -2.02 -6.55 -18.51
N ASP A 805 -3.06 -6.81 -17.70
CA ASP A 805 -4.27 -7.50 -18.18
C ASP A 805 -4.93 -6.69 -19.31
N GLN A 806 -5.37 -7.35 -20.37
CA GLN A 806 -6.22 -6.71 -21.37
C GLN A 806 -7.64 -6.59 -20.80
N VAL A 807 -8.13 -5.36 -20.66
CA VAL A 807 -9.43 -5.07 -20.07
C VAL A 807 -10.32 -4.32 -21.05
N MET A 808 -11.54 -4.79 -21.20
CA MET A 808 -12.62 -4.10 -21.90
C MET A 808 -13.47 -3.33 -20.90
N VAL A 809 -13.67 -2.05 -21.16
CA VAL A 809 -14.53 -1.15 -20.37
C VAL A 809 -15.68 -0.68 -21.26
N ASP A 810 -16.91 -1.03 -20.89
CA ASP A 810 -18.15 -0.59 -21.55
C ASP A 810 -18.87 0.39 -20.60
N GLY A 811 -18.56 1.66 -20.77
CA GLY A 811 -19.14 2.73 -19.99
C GLY A 811 -20.64 2.91 -20.25
N ASP A 812 -21.15 2.51 -21.41
CA ASP A 812 -22.57 2.61 -21.72
C ASP A 812 -23.40 1.62 -20.88
N LYS A 813 -22.85 0.41 -20.66
CA LYS A 813 -23.50 -0.64 -19.87
C LYS A 813 -23.07 -0.65 -18.41
N GLY A 814 -22.04 0.14 -18.04
CA GLY A 814 -21.45 0.13 -16.70
C GLY A 814 -20.79 -1.20 -16.37
N VAL A 815 -20.05 -1.79 -17.31
CA VAL A 815 -19.38 -3.09 -17.12
C VAL A 815 -17.92 -3.06 -17.53
N ALA A 816 -17.08 -3.78 -16.77
CA ALA A 816 -15.69 -4.02 -17.13
C ALA A 816 -15.35 -5.52 -16.99
N ARG A 817 -14.50 -6.04 -17.88
CA ARG A 817 -14.08 -7.45 -17.88
C ARG A 817 -12.72 -7.62 -18.54
N LYS A 818 -12.06 -8.75 -18.34
CA LYS A 818 -10.92 -9.13 -19.18
C LYS A 818 -11.40 -9.31 -20.62
N ALA A 819 -10.64 -8.75 -21.57
CA ALA A 819 -10.97 -8.78 -23.01
C ALA A 819 -10.79 -10.16 -23.60
#